data_f00eef82bdf03c579f38511247892b6e
#
_entry.id   f00eef82bdf03c579f38511247892b6e
#
_cell.length_a   1.000
_cell.length_b   1.000
_cell.length_c   1.000
_cell.angle_alpha   90.00
_cell.angle_beta   90.00
_cell.angle_gamma   90.00
#
_symmetry.space_group_name_H-M   'P 1'
#
loop_
_entity.id
_entity.type
_entity.pdbx_description
1 polymer ?
#
loop_
_entity_poly.entity_id
_entity_poly.type
_entity_poly.pdbx_seq_one_letter_code
_entity_poly.pdbx_strand_id
1 'polypeptide(L)'
;LAKRQQPAGLPSSEQILRFIEESKDAVGKREIAKHFSLHGNEKIALKALLKDMTDEGLVDLAPGRAFHKHGGLPRVTVLRVAAIDGSNVWAVPERWEAAGPAPRIRVMEQGRKGALGVGDRILARTEERGSGHIAHPMKRLQASAETVIGVLVEDVGPGGKPMLWLRPADKRARYDFAVADKGDAAIGDLVRAELTGRGPAIKAKVIDRIGDPFAPKSLSMIAIARHEIPHVFGAETLAEADRAAKLPLTSDGREDLRALPIVAIDPIDARDHDDAVWAAPDEDGGNKGGFRAIVAIADVSYYVRPDGDLDREARRRGNSVYFPDQVVPMLPETLSAGVCSLKAGQDRAAMACHLVIDRHGKVTAWRFTRALVRLRANIAYEHAQAAYDADAPRDDWDADVLPSLKYLWACWALLAKARAARAPLDLDLPERQVILDEMGGIAEIRVRDRLDSMRLIEDYMIAANVAAAKALEAKKSPVMYRIHEPPSREKLVSLKDYLETFEQSFALGQVITPAVFNRLIDGFSEDDRLPEIMQAILRSQTQAYYGPANAGHFGLALGSYAHFTSPIRRYADLIVHRALVDSYKLEVPGTSKGLPARTGLGEADAKGLSRIGEAISALERRAMEAERETVDRYVAAYLATKKGEIVSARITGVQPFGFFATVDGLGGDGLVPVSTLGSERFFYDEAARSLDSEHGRVSFTTGQRIDLRLIDANPISGALRFELPDAPEGGFRNRPPRRDGMKDKAGKHMVGKRGRPANIKHKGKRR
;
A
#
# COMPACT_ATOMS: atom_id res chain seq x y z
N LEU A 1 -18.87 8.20 31.24
CA LEU A 1 -18.79 7.27 32.39
C LEU A 1 -17.76 7.81 33.34
N ALA A 2 -18.16 7.96 34.62
CA ALA A 2 -17.33 8.48 35.69
C ALA A 2 -16.02 7.70 35.75
N LYS A 3 -14.88 8.42 35.81
CA LYS A 3 -13.60 7.81 36.21
C LYS A 3 -13.85 7.03 37.47
N ARG A 4 -13.70 5.70 37.40
CA ARG A 4 -13.67 4.87 38.64
C ARG A 4 -12.59 5.50 39.52
N GLN A 5 -12.98 5.98 40.69
CA GLN A 5 -12.03 6.44 41.69
C GLN A 5 -11.06 5.29 41.96
N GLN A 6 -9.77 5.55 41.77
CA GLN A 6 -8.74 4.58 42.14
C GLN A 6 -8.90 4.25 43.62
N PRO A 7 -8.88 2.99 43.98
CA PRO A 7 -8.83 2.62 45.42
C PRO A 7 -7.61 3.28 46.05
N ALA A 8 -7.78 3.88 47.21
CA ALA A 8 -6.68 4.46 47.97
C ALA A 8 -5.59 3.40 48.20
N GLY A 9 -4.34 3.67 47.75
CA GLY A 9 -3.22 2.76 47.89
C GLY A 9 -2.67 2.15 46.62
N LEU A 10 -3.36 2.28 45.44
CA LEU A 10 -2.83 1.81 44.14
C LEU A 10 -2.00 2.90 43.46
N PRO A 11 -0.86 2.52 42.82
CA PRO A 11 -0.09 3.45 42.01
C PRO A 11 -0.89 3.91 40.80
N SER A 12 -0.64 5.15 40.34
CA SER A 12 -1.23 5.65 39.07
C SER A 12 -0.60 4.96 37.85
N SER A 13 -1.32 4.98 36.71
CA SER A 13 -0.78 4.45 35.45
C SER A 13 0.55 5.12 35.08
N GLU A 14 0.69 6.43 35.34
CA GLU A 14 1.95 7.16 35.10
C GLU A 14 3.10 6.70 35.99
N GLN A 15 2.80 6.39 37.28
CA GLN A 15 3.81 5.84 38.19
C GLN A 15 4.26 4.45 37.77
N ILE A 16 3.34 3.61 37.30
CA ILE A 16 3.67 2.28 36.77
C ILE A 16 4.49 2.39 35.49
N LEU A 17 4.14 3.29 34.56
CA LEU A 17 4.90 3.53 33.33
C LEU A 17 6.32 3.99 33.64
N ARG A 18 6.49 4.96 34.55
CA ARG A 18 7.80 5.44 34.97
C ARG A 18 8.63 4.32 35.59
N PHE A 19 8.03 3.49 36.47
CA PHE A 19 8.73 2.35 37.04
C PHE A 19 9.17 1.33 36.00
N ILE A 20 8.32 1.07 34.98
CA ILE A 20 8.66 0.19 33.85
C ILE A 20 9.83 0.78 33.04
N GLU A 21 9.85 2.09 32.79
CA GLU A 21 10.90 2.80 32.06
C GLU A 21 12.25 2.80 32.81
N GLU A 22 12.23 3.06 34.12
CA GLU A 22 13.44 3.18 34.95
C GLU A 22 14.00 1.81 35.36
N SER A 23 13.25 0.75 35.25
CA SER A 23 13.67 -0.59 35.70
C SER A 23 14.68 -1.23 34.75
N LYS A 24 15.80 -1.73 35.27
CA LYS A 24 16.86 -2.42 34.51
C LYS A 24 16.52 -3.85 34.10
N ASP A 25 15.61 -4.49 34.81
CA ASP A 25 15.18 -5.87 34.62
C ASP A 25 13.75 -5.96 34.06
N ALA A 26 13.37 -7.13 33.53
CA ALA A 26 12.04 -7.37 33.03
C ALA A 26 10.99 -7.19 34.16
N VAL A 27 10.07 -6.23 33.96
CA VAL A 27 9.08 -5.85 34.94
C VAL A 27 7.78 -6.60 34.71
N GLY A 28 7.47 -7.56 35.57
CA GLY A 28 6.19 -8.24 35.58
C GLY A 28 5.29 -7.75 36.72
N LYS A 29 4.11 -8.31 36.81
CA LYS A 29 3.12 -7.99 37.86
C LYS A 29 3.69 -8.14 39.27
N ARG A 30 4.59 -9.11 39.51
CA ARG A 30 5.19 -9.36 40.82
C ARG A 30 6.16 -8.26 41.21
N GLU A 31 6.96 -7.80 40.30
CA GLU A 31 7.95 -6.75 40.42
C GLU A 31 7.26 -5.41 40.71
N ILE A 32 6.20 -5.09 39.97
CA ILE A 32 5.36 -3.91 40.21
C ILE A 32 4.73 -3.96 41.60
N ALA A 33 4.10 -5.09 41.96
CA ALA A 33 3.48 -5.25 43.27
C ALA A 33 4.51 -5.14 44.40
N LYS A 34 5.74 -5.62 44.23
CA LYS A 34 6.83 -5.53 45.21
C LYS A 34 7.33 -4.08 45.33
N HIS A 35 7.53 -3.38 44.22
CA HIS A 35 8.02 -2.00 44.21
C HIS A 35 7.05 -1.06 44.95
N PHE A 36 5.76 -1.21 44.66
CA PHE A 36 4.72 -0.37 45.28
C PHE A 36 4.16 -0.97 46.59
N SER A 37 4.81 -2.00 47.15
CA SER A 37 4.43 -2.65 48.43
C SER A 37 2.96 -3.09 48.53
N LEU A 38 2.42 -3.60 47.40
CA LEU A 38 1.00 -3.99 47.32
C LEU A 38 0.76 -5.41 47.90
N HIS A 39 -0.28 -5.58 48.70
CA HIS A 39 -0.60 -6.83 49.37
C HIS A 39 -2.07 -7.24 49.15
N GLY A 40 -2.38 -8.53 49.33
CA GLY A 40 -3.76 -9.05 49.36
C GLY A 40 -4.62 -8.60 48.19
N ASN A 41 -5.72 -7.94 48.46
CA ASN A 41 -6.70 -7.46 47.46
C ASN A 41 -6.15 -6.38 46.54
N GLU A 42 -5.11 -5.64 46.90
CA GLU A 42 -4.47 -4.63 46.07
C GLU A 42 -3.77 -5.27 44.84
N LYS A 43 -3.26 -6.51 44.99
CA LYS A 43 -2.71 -7.26 43.85
C LYS A 43 -3.77 -7.67 42.82
N ILE A 44 -5.02 -7.84 43.26
CA ILE A 44 -6.14 -8.11 42.35
C ILE A 44 -6.49 -6.83 41.59
N ALA A 45 -6.54 -5.71 42.31
CA ALA A 45 -6.79 -4.39 41.70
C ALA A 45 -5.65 -3.97 40.76
N LEU A 46 -4.38 -4.24 41.10
CA LEU A 46 -3.23 -4.05 40.19
C LEU A 46 -3.38 -4.89 38.90
N LYS A 47 -3.90 -6.13 39.01
CA LYS A 47 -4.14 -6.97 37.80
C LYS A 47 -5.19 -6.34 36.89
N ALA A 48 -6.23 -5.76 37.45
CA ALA A 48 -7.24 -5.05 36.65
C ALA A 48 -6.65 -3.79 36.02
N LEU A 49 -5.91 -2.98 36.77
CA LEU A 49 -5.25 -1.77 36.28
C LEU A 49 -4.24 -2.08 35.14
N LEU A 50 -3.40 -3.10 35.30
CA LEU A 50 -2.46 -3.51 34.23
C LEU A 50 -3.17 -4.04 32.99
N LYS A 51 -4.33 -4.69 33.18
CA LYS A 51 -5.17 -5.08 32.04
C LYS A 51 -5.75 -3.85 31.36
N ASP A 52 -6.28 -2.91 32.11
CA ASP A 52 -6.82 -1.66 31.58
C ASP A 52 -5.72 -0.86 30.84
N MET A 53 -4.50 -0.78 31.41
CA MET A 53 -3.34 -0.15 30.73
C MET A 53 -2.91 -0.87 29.46
N THR A 54 -3.04 -2.19 29.39
CA THR A 54 -2.78 -2.97 28.18
C THR A 54 -3.90 -2.75 27.16
N ASP A 55 -5.14 -2.75 27.60
CA ASP A 55 -6.32 -2.50 26.75
C ASP A 55 -6.34 -1.05 26.23
N GLU A 56 -5.79 -0.09 27.00
CA GLU A 56 -5.59 1.31 26.60
C GLU A 56 -4.34 1.53 25.74
N GLY A 57 -3.53 0.48 25.49
CA GLY A 57 -2.30 0.57 24.70
C GLY A 57 -1.18 1.36 25.37
N LEU A 58 -1.19 1.52 26.68
CA LEU A 58 -0.12 2.20 27.43
C LEU A 58 1.06 1.28 27.72
N VAL A 59 0.82 -0.02 27.82
CA VAL A 59 1.84 -1.05 28.02
C VAL A 59 1.56 -2.27 27.17
N ASP A 60 2.61 -2.90 26.67
CA ASP A 60 2.56 -4.18 25.95
C ASP A 60 3.05 -5.33 26.84
N LEU A 61 2.47 -6.53 26.62
CA LEU A 61 2.84 -7.74 27.35
C LEU A 61 3.87 -8.54 26.54
N ALA A 62 5.12 -8.58 26.99
CA ALA A 62 6.18 -9.38 26.37
C ALA A 62 6.07 -10.88 26.71
N PRO A 63 6.75 -11.78 25.95
CA PRO A 63 6.95 -13.17 26.32
C PRO A 63 7.54 -13.28 27.73
N GLY A 64 6.92 -14.09 28.60
CA GLY A 64 7.29 -14.18 30.02
C GLY A 64 6.45 -13.32 30.98
N ARG A 65 5.39 -12.68 30.48
CA ARG A 65 4.45 -11.82 31.24
C ARG A 65 5.10 -10.56 31.84
N ALA A 66 6.13 -10.02 31.18
CA ALA A 66 6.71 -8.72 31.49
C ALA A 66 5.97 -7.61 30.74
N PHE A 67 5.86 -6.43 31.35
CA PHE A 67 5.28 -5.24 30.75
C PHE A 67 6.37 -4.30 30.23
N HIS A 68 6.12 -3.61 29.13
CA HIS A 68 6.96 -2.54 28.58
C HIS A 68 6.06 -1.42 28.02
N LYS A 69 6.63 -0.24 27.84
CA LYS A 69 5.89 0.89 27.26
C LYS A 69 5.52 0.60 25.81
N HIS A 70 4.31 0.96 25.43
CA HIS A 70 3.84 0.78 24.05
C HIS A 70 4.70 1.56 23.06
N GLY A 71 5.05 0.91 21.94
CA GLY A 71 5.84 1.50 20.85
C GLY A 71 7.36 1.54 21.08
N GLY A 72 7.87 1.00 22.19
CA GLY A 72 9.31 0.80 22.42
C GLY A 72 9.79 -0.58 21.98
N LEU A 73 11.13 -0.74 21.83
CA LEU A 73 11.72 -2.05 21.61
C LEU A 73 11.59 -2.91 22.88
N PRO A 74 10.90 -4.07 22.85
CA PRO A 74 10.77 -4.93 24.03
C PRO A 74 12.13 -5.39 24.53
N ARG A 75 12.35 -5.43 25.85
CA ARG A 75 13.62 -5.90 26.44
C ARG A 75 14.00 -7.32 26.03
N VAL A 76 13.04 -8.15 25.68
CA VAL A 76 13.28 -9.47 25.09
C VAL A 76 12.41 -9.57 23.85
N THR A 77 13.05 -9.63 22.69
CA THR A 77 12.34 -9.67 21.41
C THR A 77 13.06 -10.60 20.41
N VAL A 78 12.31 -10.99 19.38
CA VAL A 78 12.90 -11.73 18.27
C VAL A 78 13.49 -10.74 17.28
N LEU A 79 14.78 -10.90 17.02
CA LEU A 79 15.53 -10.11 16.06
C LEU A 79 15.92 -10.98 14.87
N ARG A 80 15.97 -10.38 13.69
CA ARG A 80 16.52 -10.98 12.48
C ARG A 80 17.81 -10.24 12.09
N VAL A 81 18.87 -10.99 11.87
CA VAL A 81 20.15 -10.44 11.43
C VAL A 81 20.00 -9.89 10.01
N ALA A 82 20.19 -8.57 9.88
CA ALA A 82 19.99 -7.87 8.61
C ALA A 82 21.31 -7.63 7.84
N ALA A 83 22.42 -7.46 8.57
CA ALA A 83 23.72 -7.22 7.94
C ALA A 83 24.88 -7.66 8.86
N ILE A 84 26.01 -8.00 8.25
CA ILE A 84 27.29 -8.25 8.95
C ILE A 84 28.34 -7.37 8.30
N ASP A 85 28.94 -6.50 9.10
CA ASP A 85 30.00 -5.61 8.67
C ASP A 85 31.26 -5.83 9.54
N GLY A 86 32.21 -6.55 8.98
CA GLY A 86 33.41 -6.98 9.69
C GLY A 86 33.07 -7.86 10.91
N SER A 87 33.33 -7.37 12.12
CA SER A 87 33.00 -8.04 13.38
C SER A 87 31.63 -7.59 13.97
N ASN A 88 30.94 -6.67 13.32
CA ASN A 88 29.66 -6.14 13.82
C ASN A 88 28.50 -6.86 13.14
N VAL A 89 27.62 -7.44 13.95
CA VAL A 89 26.36 -8.04 13.51
C VAL A 89 25.24 -7.04 13.79
N TRP A 90 24.46 -6.73 12.76
CA TRP A 90 23.31 -5.83 12.83
C TRP A 90 22.05 -6.60 12.62
N ALA A 91 21.06 -6.40 13.50
CA ALA A 91 19.75 -7.03 13.41
C ALA A 91 18.63 -6.00 13.48
N VAL A 92 17.46 -6.38 13.02
CA VAL A 92 16.22 -5.61 13.12
C VAL A 92 15.17 -6.43 13.86
N PRO A 93 14.22 -5.81 14.57
CA PRO A 93 13.11 -6.52 15.16
C PRO A 93 12.30 -7.25 14.07
N GLU A 94 11.88 -8.47 14.33
CA GLU A 94 11.04 -9.25 13.41
C GLU A 94 9.63 -8.67 13.32
N ARG A 95 9.15 -8.07 14.42
CA ARG A 95 7.92 -7.28 14.46
C ARG A 95 8.27 -5.90 14.98
N TRP A 96 7.91 -4.88 14.23
CA TRP A 96 8.07 -3.49 14.60
C TRP A 96 6.74 -2.78 14.43
N GLU A 97 6.18 -2.30 15.52
CA GLU A 97 4.82 -1.73 15.59
C GLU A 97 4.84 -0.23 15.92
N ALA A 98 6.03 0.36 16.14
CA ALA A 98 6.15 1.79 16.40
C ALA A 98 6.20 2.62 15.12
N ALA A 99 5.81 3.88 15.21
CA ALA A 99 5.93 4.84 14.12
C ALA A 99 7.40 5.05 13.72
N GLY A 100 7.71 4.89 12.43
CA GLY A 100 9.05 5.05 11.88
C GLY A 100 9.73 3.74 11.48
N PRO A 101 10.93 3.81 10.88
CA PRO A 101 11.68 2.63 10.45
C PRO A 101 12.15 1.80 11.64
N ALA A 102 12.15 0.49 11.48
CA ALA A 102 12.65 -0.42 12.52
C ALA A 102 14.11 -0.09 12.89
N PRO A 103 14.45 -0.01 14.19
CA PRO A 103 15.79 0.36 14.61
C PRO A 103 16.80 -0.71 14.22
N ARG A 104 17.97 -0.29 13.74
CA ARG A 104 19.13 -1.18 13.56
C ARG A 104 19.80 -1.41 14.90
N ILE A 105 19.84 -2.66 15.33
CA ILE A 105 20.30 -3.08 16.65
C ILE A 105 21.63 -3.80 16.48
N ARG A 106 22.66 -3.37 17.22
CA ARG A 106 23.93 -4.06 17.22
C ARG A 106 23.86 -5.29 18.12
N VAL A 107 24.17 -6.47 17.57
CA VAL A 107 24.18 -7.73 18.30
C VAL A 107 25.57 -7.97 18.91
N MET A 108 25.61 -8.19 20.21
CA MET A 108 26.83 -8.47 20.96
C MET A 108 27.03 -9.98 21.06
N GLU A 109 27.84 -10.56 20.16
CA GLU A 109 28.16 -11.98 20.20
C GLU A 109 29.16 -12.28 21.32
N GLN A 110 28.83 -13.22 22.21
CA GLN A 110 29.74 -13.77 23.19
C GLN A 110 30.22 -15.15 22.74
N GLY A 111 31.47 -15.23 22.25
CA GLY A 111 32.19 -16.47 22.05
C GLY A 111 32.19 -17.09 20.64
N ARG A 112 33.13 -18.02 20.40
CA ARG A 112 33.45 -18.65 19.10
C ARG A 112 32.46 -19.75 18.62
N LYS A 113 31.46 -20.13 19.39
CA LYS A 113 30.52 -21.20 19.01
C LYS A 113 29.24 -20.57 18.43
N GLY A 114 29.09 -20.63 17.10
CA GLY A 114 27.86 -20.32 16.42
C GLY A 114 27.73 -18.88 15.91
N ALA A 115 28.72 -18.39 15.14
CA ALA A 115 28.62 -17.11 14.46
C ALA A 115 27.27 -16.94 13.76
N LEU A 116 26.63 -15.79 13.98
CA LEU A 116 25.36 -15.45 13.36
C LEU A 116 25.56 -15.10 11.89
N GLY A 117 24.68 -15.59 11.03
CA GLY A 117 24.62 -15.24 9.61
C GLY A 117 23.50 -14.26 9.30
N VAL A 118 23.59 -13.55 8.18
CA VAL A 118 22.47 -12.73 7.68
C VAL A 118 21.25 -13.65 7.47
N GLY A 119 20.07 -13.20 7.96
CA GLY A 119 18.83 -13.99 7.97
C GLY A 119 18.59 -14.80 9.25
N ASP A 120 19.59 -14.96 10.12
CA ASP A 120 19.41 -15.66 11.39
C ASP A 120 18.40 -14.96 12.31
N ARG A 121 17.55 -15.76 12.94
CA ARG A 121 16.59 -15.31 13.95
C ARG A 121 17.13 -15.60 15.35
N ILE A 122 17.11 -14.61 16.19
CA ILE A 122 17.55 -14.75 17.57
C ILE A 122 16.52 -14.20 18.53
N LEU A 123 16.24 -14.92 19.60
CA LEU A 123 15.64 -14.33 20.77
C LEU A 123 16.77 -13.61 21.52
N ALA A 124 16.64 -12.30 21.67
CA ALA A 124 17.69 -11.49 22.28
C ALA A 124 17.11 -10.56 23.34
N ARG A 125 17.94 -10.29 24.34
CA ARG A 125 17.66 -9.21 25.29
C ARG A 125 18.24 -7.93 24.73
N THR A 126 17.41 -6.92 24.58
CA THR A 126 17.76 -5.60 24.06
C THR A 126 18.03 -4.64 25.21
N GLU A 127 18.96 -3.75 25.01
CA GLU A 127 19.37 -2.70 25.95
C GLU A 127 19.57 -1.41 25.18
N GLU A 128 19.02 -0.32 25.71
CA GLU A 128 19.23 1.02 25.17
C GLU A 128 20.61 1.54 25.59
N ARG A 129 21.43 2.03 24.63
CA ARG A 129 22.77 2.53 24.92
C ARG A 129 23.06 3.79 24.14
N GLY A 130 23.01 4.94 24.81
CA GLY A 130 23.12 6.25 24.17
C GLY A 130 21.92 6.50 23.26
N SER A 131 22.16 6.84 22.00
CA SER A 131 21.10 7.06 20.98
C SER A 131 20.73 5.79 20.20
N GLY A 132 21.21 4.60 20.60
CA GLY A 132 20.96 3.35 19.87
C GLY A 132 20.64 2.17 20.76
N HIS A 133 20.46 1.00 20.15
CA HIS A 133 20.13 -0.24 20.84
C HIS A 133 21.22 -1.29 20.62
N ILE A 134 21.50 -2.07 21.65
CA ILE A 134 22.32 -3.28 21.57
C ILE A 134 21.48 -4.50 21.95
N ALA A 135 21.83 -5.67 21.43
CA ALA A 135 21.16 -6.91 21.72
C ALA A 135 22.14 -7.99 22.17
N HIS A 136 21.76 -8.71 23.21
CA HIS A 136 22.48 -9.87 23.73
C HIS A 136 21.70 -11.14 23.34
N PRO A 137 22.23 -12.00 22.45
CA PRO A 137 21.56 -13.24 22.06
C PRO A 137 21.35 -14.15 23.26
N MET A 138 20.10 -14.59 23.46
CA MET A 138 19.73 -15.55 24.49
C MET A 138 19.56 -16.96 23.90
N LYS A 139 18.95 -17.05 22.72
CA LYS A 139 18.70 -18.29 22.01
C LYS A 139 18.63 -18.01 20.51
N ARG A 140 19.27 -18.87 19.71
CA ARG A 140 19.07 -18.91 18.27
C ARG A 140 17.77 -19.64 18.01
N LEU A 141 16.85 -19.00 17.29
CA LEU A 141 15.61 -19.59 16.87
C LEU A 141 15.82 -20.31 15.55
N GLN A 142 15.00 -21.33 15.28
CA GLN A 142 14.98 -21.89 13.94
C GLN A 142 14.55 -20.77 12.97
N ALA A 143 15.21 -20.71 11.81
CA ALA A 143 14.79 -19.79 10.76
C ALA A 143 13.30 -20.07 10.49
N SER A 144 12.47 -19.04 10.43
CA SER A 144 11.18 -19.22 9.75
C SER A 144 11.54 -19.57 8.32
N ALA A 145 10.94 -20.64 7.82
CA ALA A 145 11.18 -21.06 6.47
C ALA A 145 10.88 -19.88 5.53
N GLU A 146 11.92 -19.39 4.86
CA GLU A 146 11.76 -18.37 3.83
C GLU A 146 11.09 -19.07 2.64
N THR A 147 9.86 -18.66 2.32
CA THR A 147 9.14 -19.22 1.18
C THR A 147 9.44 -18.38 -0.05
N VAL A 148 9.72 -19.05 -1.16
CA VAL A 148 9.96 -18.45 -2.47
C VAL A 148 8.99 -19.05 -3.48
N ILE A 149 8.44 -18.20 -4.33
CA ILE A 149 7.64 -18.63 -5.48
C ILE A 149 8.52 -18.56 -6.70
N GLY A 150 8.46 -19.60 -7.53
CA GLY A 150 9.26 -19.69 -8.75
C GLY A 150 8.82 -20.82 -9.63
N VAL A 151 9.47 -20.93 -10.78
CA VAL A 151 9.21 -22.00 -11.76
C VAL A 151 10.29 -23.05 -11.65
N LEU A 152 9.88 -24.33 -11.69
CA LEU A 152 10.79 -25.44 -11.76
C LEU A 152 11.37 -25.54 -13.17
N VAL A 153 12.68 -25.45 -13.29
CA VAL A 153 13.41 -25.56 -14.56
C VAL A 153 14.50 -26.62 -14.45
N GLU A 154 14.76 -27.32 -15.55
CA GLU A 154 15.91 -28.18 -15.67
C GLU A 154 17.03 -27.44 -16.38
N ASP A 155 18.21 -27.37 -15.78
CA ASP A 155 19.38 -26.70 -16.36
C ASP A 155 20.66 -27.47 -15.98
N VAL A 156 21.76 -27.16 -16.64
CA VAL A 156 23.03 -27.82 -16.41
C VAL A 156 23.62 -27.38 -15.07
N GLY A 157 23.76 -28.32 -14.16
CA GLY A 157 24.35 -28.10 -12.85
C GLY A 157 25.90 -28.18 -12.84
N PRO A 158 26.52 -27.96 -11.68
CA PRO A 158 27.95 -28.15 -11.50
C PRO A 158 28.36 -29.58 -11.90
N GLY A 159 29.29 -29.67 -12.84
CA GLY A 159 29.76 -30.96 -13.37
C GLY A 159 29.06 -31.47 -14.65
N GLY A 160 28.23 -30.60 -15.29
CA GLY A 160 27.64 -30.92 -16.59
C GLY A 160 26.43 -31.87 -16.57
N LYS A 161 25.88 -32.17 -15.38
CA LYS A 161 24.70 -33.02 -15.21
C LYS A 161 23.44 -32.20 -15.13
N PRO A 162 22.31 -32.65 -15.72
CA PRO A 162 21.04 -31.99 -15.56
C PRO A 162 20.64 -31.95 -14.08
N MET A 163 20.24 -30.82 -13.60
CA MET A 163 19.74 -30.55 -12.24
C MET A 163 18.47 -29.76 -12.28
N LEU A 164 17.63 -29.96 -11.28
CA LEU A 164 16.39 -29.22 -11.12
C LEU A 164 16.65 -27.93 -10.30
N TRP A 165 16.22 -26.81 -10.85
CA TRP A 165 16.35 -25.48 -10.26
C TRP A 165 14.99 -24.86 -10.05
N LEU A 166 14.85 -24.08 -8.98
CA LEU A 166 13.75 -23.16 -8.78
C LEU A 166 14.20 -21.77 -9.24
N ARG A 167 13.60 -21.28 -10.30
CA ARG A 167 13.80 -19.91 -10.81
C ARG A 167 12.80 -18.98 -10.16
N PRO A 168 13.23 -18.05 -9.27
CA PRO A 168 12.31 -17.19 -8.54
C PRO A 168 11.49 -16.29 -9.44
N ALA A 169 10.23 -16.06 -9.06
CA ALA A 169 9.35 -15.06 -9.69
C ALA A 169 9.65 -13.62 -9.24
N ASP A 170 10.59 -13.40 -8.32
CA ASP A 170 11.02 -12.07 -7.89
C ASP A 170 12.14 -11.55 -8.79
N LYS A 171 11.90 -10.42 -9.50
CA LYS A 171 12.91 -9.76 -10.34
C LYS A 171 14.17 -9.30 -9.59
N ARG A 172 14.10 -9.21 -8.26
CA ARG A 172 15.26 -8.86 -7.39
C ARG A 172 16.11 -10.08 -7.02
N ALA A 173 15.61 -11.28 -7.27
CA ALA A 173 16.39 -12.50 -7.01
C ALA A 173 17.59 -12.58 -7.97
N ARG A 174 18.76 -12.83 -7.41
CA ARG A 174 20.03 -12.87 -8.16
C ARG A 174 20.43 -14.28 -8.60
N TYR A 175 19.81 -15.31 -8.04
CA TYR A 175 20.22 -16.69 -8.20
C TYR A 175 19.00 -17.61 -8.26
N ASP A 176 19.10 -18.67 -9.05
CA ASP A 176 18.23 -19.83 -9.01
C ASP A 176 18.62 -20.72 -7.82
N PHE A 177 17.66 -21.43 -7.23
CA PHE A 177 17.90 -22.31 -6.09
C PHE A 177 17.87 -23.78 -6.55
N ALA A 178 18.88 -24.58 -6.16
CA ALA A 178 18.86 -26.01 -6.41
C ALA A 178 17.68 -26.66 -5.67
N VAL A 179 16.90 -27.49 -6.33
CA VAL A 179 15.73 -28.15 -5.75
C VAL A 179 16.15 -29.45 -5.06
N ALA A 180 15.84 -29.55 -3.77
CA ALA A 180 16.11 -30.75 -2.97
C ALA A 180 14.95 -31.76 -3.07
N ASP A 181 13.72 -31.24 -3.15
CA ASP A 181 12.50 -32.04 -3.23
C ASP A 181 11.45 -31.26 -4.05
N LYS A 182 10.96 -31.85 -5.12
CA LYS A 182 9.97 -31.25 -6.01
C LYS A 182 8.52 -31.64 -5.67
N GLY A 183 8.32 -32.55 -4.74
CA GLY A 183 7.00 -33.13 -4.49
C GLY A 183 6.35 -33.66 -5.77
N ASP A 184 5.07 -33.40 -5.93
CA ASP A 184 4.27 -33.82 -7.10
C ASP A 184 4.36 -32.83 -8.30
N ALA A 185 5.17 -31.78 -8.19
CA ALA A 185 5.29 -30.78 -9.24
C ALA A 185 6.14 -31.27 -10.43
N ALA A 186 5.77 -30.85 -11.63
CA ALA A 186 6.47 -31.14 -12.87
C ALA A 186 7.44 -29.98 -13.25
N ILE A 187 8.39 -30.29 -14.14
CA ILE A 187 9.24 -29.24 -14.75
C ILE A 187 8.32 -28.29 -15.54
N GLY A 188 8.53 -26.99 -15.35
CA GLY A 188 7.69 -25.93 -15.91
C GLY A 188 6.61 -25.43 -14.96
N ASP A 189 6.27 -26.18 -13.90
CA ASP A 189 5.26 -25.72 -12.94
C ASP A 189 5.73 -24.53 -12.11
N LEU A 190 4.80 -23.63 -11.86
CA LEU A 190 4.90 -22.60 -10.84
C LEU A 190 4.63 -23.21 -9.48
N VAL A 191 5.55 -23.03 -8.55
CA VAL A 191 5.50 -23.64 -7.22
C VAL A 191 5.83 -22.63 -6.12
N ARG A 192 5.36 -22.92 -4.93
CA ARG A 192 5.82 -22.32 -3.69
C ARG A 192 6.76 -23.30 -3.00
N ALA A 193 7.95 -22.87 -2.67
CA ALA A 193 8.98 -23.66 -2.05
C ALA A 193 9.54 -23.01 -0.79
N GLU A 194 9.93 -23.82 0.15
CA GLU A 194 10.65 -23.45 1.36
C GLU A 194 12.15 -23.50 1.10
N LEU A 195 12.87 -22.45 1.48
CA LEU A 195 14.32 -22.43 1.40
C LEU A 195 14.93 -23.06 2.66
N THR A 196 15.76 -24.07 2.46
CA THR A 196 16.45 -24.81 3.53
C THR A 196 17.96 -24.76 3.33
N GLY A 197 18.73 -24.74 4.42
CA GLY A 197 20.19 -24.63 4.34
C GLY A 197 20.71 -23.24 4.61
N ARG A 198 22.00 -22.97 4.29
CA ARG A 198 22.67 -21.68 4.54
C ARG A 198 23.71 -21.37 3.48
N GLY A 199 23.82 -20.09 3.14
CA GLY A 199 24.80 -19.60 2.18
C GLY A 199 24.73 -20.34 0.84
N PRO A 200 25.84 -20.84 0.28
CA PRO A 200 25.84 -21.55 -0.99
C PRO A 200 25.11 -22.92 -0.98
N ALA A 201 24.77 -23.45 0.20
CA ALA A 201 24.08 -24.71 0.36
C ALA A 201 22.55 -24.57 0.51
N ILE A 202 22.01 -23.36 0.25
CA ILE A 202 20.56 -23.15 0.25
C ILE A 202 19.93 -23.95 -0.89
N LYS A 203 18.89 -24.72 -0.54
CA LYS A 203 18.10 -25.52 -1.48
C LYS A 203 16.63 -25.23 -1.29
N ALA A 204 15.86 -25.34 -2.37
CA ALA A 204 14.42 -25.21 -2.36
C ALA A 204 13.77 -26.60 -2.14
N LYS A 205 12.77 -26.65 -1.25
CA LYS A 205 11.85 -27.77 -1.09
C LYS A 205 10.46 -27.29 -1.47
N VAL A 206 9.86 -27.91 -2.48
CA VAL A 206 8.50 -27.55 -2.91
C VAL A 206 7.52 -27.94 -1.81
N ILE A 207 6.65 -26.96 -1.44
CA ILE A 207 5.58 -27.14 -0.47
C ILE A 207 4.25 -27.31 -1.20
N ASP A 208 4.08 -26.54 -2.31
CA ASP A 208 2.78 -26.37 -2.95
C ASP A 208 2.95 -26.12 -4.45
N ARG A 209 2.10 -26.75 -5.25
CA ARG A 209 2.03 -26.53 -6.70
C ARG A 209 0.95 -25.47 -6.97
N ILE A 210 1.32 -24.35 -7.57
CA ILE A 210 0.40 -23.28 -7.93
C ILE A 210 -0.26 -23.57 -9.29
N GLY A 211 0.50 -24.09 -10.25
CA GLY A 211 0.01 -24.51 -11.56
C GLY A 211 0.95 -24.16 -12.71
N ASP A 212 0.40 -24.04 -13.92
CA ASP A 212 1.14 -23.59 -15.11
C ASP A 212 1.37 -22.07 -15.03
N PRO A 213 2.63 -21.59 -15.09
CA PRO A 213 2.94 -20.16 -15.02
C PRO A 213 2.37 -19.33 -16.19
N PHE A 214 2.01 -19.99 -17.29
CA PHE A 214 1.47 -19.35 -18.49
C PHE A 214 -0.04 -19.55 -18.66
N ALA A 215 -0.68 -20.25 -17.72
CA ALA A 215 -2.14 -20.40 -17.72
C ALA A 215 -2.83 -19.03 -17.46
N PRO A 216 -4.05 -18.83 -17.99
CA PRO A 216 -4.86 -17.69 -17.62
C PRO A 216 -4.93 -17.55 -16.10
N LYS A 217 -4.85 -16.32 -15.59
CA LYS A 217 -4.83 -15.97 -14.15
C LYS A 217 -3.57 -16.34 -13.36
N SER A 218 -2.57 -16.99 -13.96
CA SER A 218 -1.33 -17.34 -13.24
C SER A 218 -0.54 -16.12 -12.80
N LEU A 219 -0.55 -15.03 -13.57
CA LEU A 219 0.21 -13.82 -13.26
C LEU A 219 -0.30 -13.14 -11.99
N SER A 220 -1.61 -13.06 -11.79
CA SER A 220 -2.20 -12.56 -10.53
C SER A 220 -2.00 -13.55 -9.37
N MET A 221 -2.06 -14.86 -9.63
CA MET A 221 -1.81 -15.88 -8.60
C MET A 221 -0.38 -15.81 -8.05
N ILE A 222 0.62 -15.47 -8.89
CA ILE A 222 1.99 -15.20 -8.44
C ILE A 222 2.01 -14.06 -7.41
N ALA A 223 1.33 -12.95 -7.70
CA ALA A 223 1.26 -11.81 -6.80
C ALA A 223 0.49 -12.14 -5.51
N ILE A 224 -0.67 -12.81 -5.63
CA ILE A 224 -1.49 -13.26 -4.50
C ILE A 224 -0.66 -14.11 -3.53
N ALA A 225 0.04 -15.10 -4.07
CA ALA A 225 0.84 -16.01 -3.26
C ALA A 225 2.08 -15.32 -2.67
N ARG A 226 2.76 -14.44 -3.45
CA ARG A 226 3.97 -13.71 -3.02
C ARG A 226 3.67 -12.71 -1.90
N HIS A 227 2.58 -11.98 -2.02
CA HIS A 227 2.15 -10.99 -1.03
C HIS A 227 1.25 -11.59 0.06
N GLU A 228 1.08 -12.92 0.08
CA GLU A 228 0.24 -13.62 1.07
C GLU A 228 -1.17 -13.01 1.17
N ILE A 229 -1.77 -12.67 0.02
CA ILE A 229 -3.11 -12.08 -0.02
C ILE A 229 -4.14 -13.17 0.27
N PRO A 230 -5.00 -13.00 1.29
CA PRO A 230 -6.07 -13.95 1.57
C PRO A 230 -7.08 -13.94 0.42
N HIS A 231 -7.19 -15.03 -0.35
CA HIS A 231 -8.08 -15.11 -1.51
C HIS A 231 -9.21 -16.15 -1.36
N VAL A 232 -9.15 -16.98 -0.33
CA VAL A 232 -10.19 -17.97 0.00
C VAL A 232 -10.87 -17.54 1.30
N PHE A 233 -12.20 -17.60 1.34
CA PHE A 233 -12.98 -17.36 2.55
C PHE A 233 -13.19 -18.65 3.34
N GLY A 234 -13.13 -18.57 4.68
CA GLY A 234 -13.43 -19.68 5.56
C GLY A 234 -14.92 -20.04 5.58
N ALA A 235 -15.23 -21.28 5.94
CA ALA A 235 -16.59 -21.79 5.96
C ALA A 235 -17.52 -20.97 6.91
N GLU A 236 -17.02 -20.57 8.08
CA GLU A 236 -17.76 -19.76 9.04
C GLU A 236 -18.09 -18.38 8.47
N THR A 237 -17.15 -17.74 7.77
CA THR A 237 -17.34 -16.45 7.10
C THR A 237 -18.41 -16.55 6.01
N LEU A 238 -18.36 -17.61 5.18
CA LEU A 238 -19.37 -17.85 4.13
C LEU A 238 -20.75 -18.12 4.74
N ALA A 239 -20.82 -18.92 5.78
CA ALA A 239 -22.08 -19.19 6.48
C ALA A 239 -22.67 -17.93 7.15
N GLU A 240 -21.85 -17.04 7.67
CA GLU A 240 -22.30 -15.75 8.19
C GLU A 240 -22.77 -14.82 7.06
N ALA A 241 -22.07 -14.81 5.91
CA ALA A 241 -22.47 -14.05 4.72
C ALA A 241 -23.85 -14.48 4.22
N ASP A 242 -24.10 -15.80 4.15
CA ASP A 242 -25.40 -16.34 3.72
C ASP A 242 -26.52 -16.00 4.70
N ARG A 243 -26.26 -15.92 6.01
CA ARG A 243 -27.21 -15.44 7.01
C ARG A 243 -27.46 -13.94 6.86
N ALA A 244 -26.41 -13.15 6.69
CA ALA A 244 -26.50 -11.71 6.52
C ALA A 244 -27.25 -11.33 5.24
N ALA A 245 -27.02 -12.04 4.14
CA ALA A 245 -27.71 -11.81 2.88
C ALA A 245 -29.25 -12.04 2.96
N LYS A 246 -29.71 -12.82 3.95
CA LYS A 246 -31.15 -13.08 4.19
C LYS A 246 -31.79 -12.12 5.19
N LEU A 247 -31.06 -11.08 5.63
CA LEU A 247 -31.63 -10.07 6.51
C LEU A 247 -32.81 -9.35 5.82
N PRO A 248 -33.94 -9.14 6.51
CA PRO A 248 -35.07 -8.44 5.94
C PRO A 248 -34.71 -6.98 5.70
N LEU A 249 -35.06 -6.49 4.52
CA LEU A 249 -34.93 -5.08 4.18
C LEU A 249 -36.26 -4.39 4.49
N THR A 250 -36.36 -3.77 5.68
CA THR A 250 -37.55 -3.08 6.16
C THR A 250 -37.40 -1.57 6.03
N SER A 251 -38.53 -0.85 6.01
CA SER A 251 -38.56 0.62 6.07
C SER A 251 -38.35 1.18 7.47
N ASP A 252 -38.40 0.32 8.52
CA ASP A 252 -38.27 0.77 9.91
C ASP A 252 -36.87 1.37 10.14
N GLY A 253 -36.87 2.63 10.59
CA GLY A 253 -35.60 3.38 10.82
C GLY A 253 -34.83 3.76 9.55
N ARG A 254 -35.45 3.63 8.37
CA ARG A 254 -34.88 4.02 7.07
C ARG A 254 -35.73 5.07 6.38
N GLU A 255 -35.06 6.08 5.82
CA GLU A 255 -35.67 7.07 4.94
C GLU A 255 -35.99 6.42 3.58
N ASP A 256 -37.19 6.59 3.07
CA ASP A 256 -37.59 6.05 1.76
C ASP A 256 -37.18 7.03 0.64
N LEU A 257 -36.14 6.70 -0.11
CA LEU A 257 -35.65 7.48 -1.24
C LEU A 257 -35.94 6.82 -2.61
N ARG A 258 -36.74 5.78 -2.65
CA ARG A 258 -37.01 4.98 -3.85
C ARG A 258 -37.72 5.75 -4.97
N ALA A 259 -38.38 6.85 -4.63
CA ALA A 259 -39.06 7.73 -5.60
C ALA A 259 -38.09 8.64 -6.36
N LEU A 260 -36.88 8.89 -5.83
CA LEU A 260 -35.90 9.75 -6.47
C LEU A 260 -35.20 9.02 -7.63
N PRO A 261 -34.87 9.72 -8.72
CA PRO A 261 -34.12 9.16 -9.84
C PRO A 261 -32.62 9.11 -9.54
N ILE A 262 -32.26 8.30 -8.55
CA ILE A 262 -30.88 8.06 -8.16
C ILE A 262 -30.22 7.14 -9.19
N VAL A 263 -29.00 7.42 -9.59
CA VAL A 263 -28.21 6.63 -10.55
C VAL A 263 -26.84 6.30 -9.96
N ALA A 264 -26.29 5.14 -10.32
CA ALA A 264 -24.87 4.83 -10.13
C ALA A 264 -24.13 5.01 -11.45
N ILE A 265 -22.89 5.55 -11.40
CA ILE A 265 -22.06 5.76 -12.57
C ILE A 265 -20.67 5.18 -12.28
N ASP A 266 -20.31 4.08 -12.96
CA ASP A 266 -19.18 3.20 -12.65
C ASP A 266 -18.45 2.76 -13.93
N PRO A 267 -17.30 2.03 -13.83
CA PRO A 267 -16.76 1.29 -14.96
C PRO A 267 -17.76 0.29 -15.53
N ILE A 268 -17.69 0.03 -16.83
CA ILE A 268 -18.65 -0.85 -17.55
C ILE A 268 -18.67 -2.29 -17.01
N ASP A 269 -17.58 -2.75 -16.42
CA ASP A 269 -17.38 -4.10 -15.87
C ASP A 269 -17.60 -4.17 -14.34
N ALA A 270 -18.00 -3.06 -13.70
CA ALA A 270 -18.29 -3.02 -12.26
C ALA A 270 -19.43 -3.98 -11.87
N ARG A 271 -19.22 -4.69 -10.76
CA ARG A 271 -20.22 -5.62 -10.18
C ARG A 271 -20.62 -5.24 -8.76
N ASP A 272 -19.77 -4.51 -8.07
CA ASP A 272 -19.87 -4.08 -6.68
C ASP A 272 -20.07 -2.55 -6.61
N HIS A 273 -21.30 -2.11 -6.94
CA HIS A 273 -21.65 -0.69 -6.93
C HIS A 273 -21.77 -0.20 -5.48
N ASP A 274 -20.75 0.50 -5.01
CA ASP A 274 -20.70 1.08 -3.67
C ASP A 274 -21.56 2.33 -3.54
N ASP A 275 -21.64 3.17 -4.59
CA ASP A 275 -22.17 4.51 -4.54
C ASP A 275 -23.20 4.80 -5.65
N ALA A 276 -24.11 5.71 -5.31
CA ALA A 276 -25.08 6.26 -6.24
C ALA A 276 -25.36 7.72 -5.87
N VAL A 277 -25.73 8.50 -6.87
CA VAL A 277 -25.82 9.95 -6.74
C VAL A 277 -27.15 10.50 -7.29
N TRP A 278 -27.58 11.59 -6.71
CA TRP A 278 -28.71 12.39 -7.15
C TRP A 278 -28.49 13.85 -6.82
N ALA A 279 -28.97 14.77 -7.66
CA ALA A 279 -28.98 16.19 -7.39
C ALA A 279 -30.21 16.87 -7.99
N ALA A 280 -30.65 17.96 -7.35
CA ALA A 280 -31.67 18.85 -7.88
C ALA A 280 -31.40 20.30 -7.42
N PRO A 281 -31.85 21.31 -8.16
CA PRO A 281 -31.83 22.70 -7.68
C PRO A 281 -32.48 22.81 -6.30
N ASP A 282 -31.91 23.63 -5.42
CA ASP A 282 -32.52 23.86 -4.11
C ASP A 282 -33.66 24.90 -4.22
N GLU A 283 -34.86 24.48 -3.84
CA GLU A 283 -36.02 25.34 -3.85
C GLU A 283 -36.08 26.29 -2.64
N ASP A 284 -35.18 26.12 -1.66
CA ASP A 284 -35.11 27.02 -0.52
C ASP A 284 -34.64 28.42 -0.94
N GLY A 285 -35.46 29.43 -0.68
CA GLY A 285 -35.15 30.84 -0.99
C GLY A 285 -33.85 31.33 -0.34
N GLY A 286 -33.38 30.70 0.74
CA GLY A 286 -32.11 30.97 1.41
C GLY A 286 -30.89 30.43 0.66
N ASN A 287 -31.06 29.49 -0.29
CA ASN A 287 -29.99 28.89 -1.09
C ASN A 287 -30.18 29.09 -2.60
N LYS A 288 -30.60 30.26 -3.01
CA LYS A 288 -30.90 30.58 -4.42
C LYS A 288 -29.69 30.30 -5.33
N GLY A 289 -29.89 29.45 -6.33
CA GLY A 289 -28.86 29.03 -7.28
C GLY A 289 -27.94 27.95 -6.73
N GLY A 290 -28.25 27.37 -5.58
CA GLY A 290 -27.60 26.19 -5.03
C GLY A 290 -28.34 24.90 -5.37
N PHE A 291 -27.85 23.79 -4.86
CA PHE A 291 -28.35 22.45 -5.10
C PHE A 291 -28.51 21.67 -3.80
N ARG A 292 -29.46 20.75 -3.80
CA ARG A 292 -29.50 19.60 -2.91
C ARG A 292 -28.94 18.39 -3.64
N ALA A 293 -28.04 17.66 -2.97
CA ALA A 293 -27.48 16.45 -3.52
C ALA A 293 -27.57 15.32 -2.49
N ILE A 294 -27.66 14.10 -2.98
CA ILE A 294 -27.62 12.88 -2.18
C ILE A 294 -26.50 12.00 -2.73
N VAL A 295 -25.60 11.57 -1.84
CA VAL A 295 -24.65 10.51 -2.10
C VAL A 295 -25.11 9.32 -1.26
N ALA A 296 -25.65 8.29 -1.92
CA ALA A 296 -26.14 7.07 -1.29
C ALA A 296 -25.07 6.00 -1.41
N ILE A 297 -24.61 5.48 -0.28
CA ILE A 297 -23.55 4.47 -0.19
C ILE A 297 -24.15 3.17 0.33
N ALA A 298 -23.73 2.04 -0.21
CA ALA A 298 -24.14 0.71 0.24
C ALA A 298 -24.02 0.59 1.77
N ASP A 299 -25.10 0.24 2.47
CA ASP A 299 -25.12 0.10 3.94
C ASP A 299 -24.52 -1.23 4.37
N VAL A 300 -23.21 -1.39 4.12
CA VAL A 300 -22.44 -2.60 4.47
C VAL A 300 -22.47 -2.86 5.96
N SER A 301 -22.55 -1.81 6.80
CA SER A 301 -22.59 -1.95 8.25
C SER A 301 -23.84 -2.69 8.77
N TYR A 302 -24.91 -2.70 7.98
CA TYR A 302 -26.11 -3.48 8.29
C TYR A 302 -25.87 -4.98 8.20
N TYR A 303 -25.07 -5.42 7.26
CA TYR A 303 -24.75 -6.82 6.96
C TYR A 303 -23.50 -7.32 7.68
N VAL A 304 -22.42 -6.54 7.65
CA VAL A 304 -21.14 -6.87 8.27
C VAL A 304 -21.08 -6.19 9.64
N ARG A 305 -21.35 -6.96 10.68
CA ARG A 305 -21.49 -6.43 12.04
C ARG A 305 -20.22 -6.61 12.87
N PRO A 306 -19.91 -5.68 13.79
CA PRO A 306 -18.70 -5.78 14.63
C PRO A 306 -18.55 -7.14 15.30
N ASP A 307 -17.31 -7.62 15.40
CA ASP A 307 -16.91 -8.85 16.08
C ASP A 307 -17.46 -10.16 15.46
N GLY A 308 -18.16 -10.10 14.30
CA GLY A 308 -18.55 -11.28 13.52
C GLY A 308 -17.38 -11.93 12.76
N ASP A 309 -17.60 -13.10 12.18
CA ASP A 309 -16.61 -13.77 11.32
C ASP A 309 -16.35 -12.97 10.05
N LEU A 310 -17.40 -12.36 9.49
CA LEU A 310 -17.31 -11.43 8.36
C LEU A 310 -16.45 -10.22 8.69
N ASP A 311 -16.64 -9.63 9.86
CA ASP A 311 -15.89 -8.46 10.29
C ASP A 311 -14.41 -8.78 10.50
N ARG A 312 -14.11 -9.90 11.16
CA ARG A 312 -12.73 -10.35 11.36
C ARG A 312 -12.01 -10.61 10.04
N GLU A 313 -12.69 -11.24 9.09
CA GLU A 313 -12.13 -11.52 7.77
C GLU A 313 -11.97 -10.23 6.93
N ALA A 314 -12.96 -9.33 6.93
CA ALA A 314 -12.87 -8.03 6.27
C ALA A 314 -11.70 -7.18 6.81
N ARG A 315 -11.50 -7.17 8.13
CA ARG A 315 -10.36 -6.51 8.78
C ARG A 315 -9.02 -7.14 8.39
N ARG A 316 -8.94 -8.47 8.32
CA ARG A 316 -7.75 -9.22 7.91
C ARG A 316 -7.36 -8.92 6.47
N ARG A 317 -8.34 -8.71 5.57
CA ARG A 317 -8.14 -8.34 4.17
C ARG A 317 -7.82 -6.86 4.01
N GLY A 318 -8.48 -5.99 4.77
CA GLY A 318 -8.33 -4.54 4.77
C GLY A 318 -9.00 -3.85 3.59
N ASN A 319 -8.83 -4.38 2.41
CA ASN A 319 -9.43 -3.90 1.15
C ASN A 319 -9.54 -5.01 0.11
N SER A 320 -10.37 -4.79 -0.91
CA SER A 320 -10.34 -5.59 -2.14
C SER A 320 -9.08 -5.31 -2.94
N VAL A 321 -8.59 -6.30 -3.70
CA VAL A 321 -7.40 -6.18 -4.56
C VAL A 321 -7.84 -6.44 -5.99
N TYR A 322 -7.48 -5.52 -6.91
CA TYR A 322 -7.94 -5.52 -8.28
C TYR A 322 -6.80 -5.89 -9.24
N PHE A 323 -6.90 -7.09 -9.81
CA PHE A 323 -5.98 -7.55 -10.84
C PHE A 323 -6.64 -7.42 -12.23
N PRO A 324 -5.87 -7.36 -13.32
CA PRO A 324 -6.45 -7.27 -14.67
C PRO A 324 -7.41 -8.41 -15.02
N ASP A 325 -7.21 -9.59 -14.43
CA ASP A 325 -7.94 -10.84 -14.71
C ASP A 325 -8.95 -11.23 -13.63
N GLN A 326 -8.83 -10.70 -12.43
CA GLN A 326 -9.70 -11.07 -11.31
C GLN A 326 -9.67 -10.05 -10.18
N VAL A 327 -10.70 -10.07 -9.36
CA VAL A 327 -10.77 -9.32 -8.12
C VAL A 327 -10.67 -10.29 -6.94
N VAL A 328 -9.83 -9.97 -5.95
CA VAL A 328 -9.85 -10.62 -4.65
C VAL A 328 -10.64 -9.73 -3.70
N PRO A 329 -11.94 -10.02 -3.48
CA PRO A 329 -12.82 -9.12 -2.76
C PRO A 329 -12.56 -9.11 -1.25
N MET A 330 -12.83 -7.98 -0.59
CA MET A 330 -12.82 -7.88 0.87
C MET A 330 -13.95 -8.68 1.51
N LEU A 331 -15.10 -8.74 0.88
CA LEU A 331 -16.30 -9.43 1.33
C LEU A 331 -16.69 -10.55 0.35
N PRO A 332 -17.34 -11.65 0.81
CA PRO A 332 -17.91 -12.67 -0.08
C PRO A 332 -18.85 -12.08 -1.14
N GLU A 333 -18.87 -12.67 -2.33
CA GLU A 333 -19.65 -12.18 -3.48
C GLU A 333 -21.15 -12.08 -3.21
N THR A 334 -21.69 -12.95 -2.34
CA THR A 334 -23.09 -12.89 -1.89
C THR A 334 -23.44 -11.54 -1.24
N LEU A 335 -22.44 -10.86 -0.66
CA LEU A 335 -22.56 -9.52 -0.13
C LEU A 335 -22.05 -8.48 -1.14
N SER A 336 -20.78 -8.55 -1.56
CA SER A 336 -20.13 -7.49 -2.36
C SER A 336 -20.82 -7.25 -3.71
N ALA A 337 -21.05 -8.30 -4.49
CA ALA A 337 -21.78 -8.22 -5.75
C ALA A 337 -23.28 -8.56 -5.62
N GLY A 338 -23.69 -8.99 -4.42
CA GLY A 338 -25.07 -9.39 -4.10
C GLY A 338 -25.89 -8.29 -3.46
N VAL A 339 -26.22 -8.45 -2.15
CA VAL A 339 -27.18 -7.61 -1.43
C VAL A 339 -26.66 -6.22 -1.07
N CYS A 340 -25.34 -6.03 -0.98
CA CYS A 340 -24.75 -4.72 -0.74
C CYS A 340 -24.68 -3.88 -2.03
N SER A 341 -24.41 -4.49 -3.18
CA SER A 341 -24.28 -3.76 -4.45
C SER A 341 -25.56 -3.00 -4.83
N LEU A 342 -25.45 -1.71 -5.09
CA LEU A 342 -26.57 -0.84 -5.45
C LEU A 342 -26.98 -1.05 -6.91
N LYS A 343 -27.85 -2.05 -7.13
CA LYS A 343 -28.31 -2.45 -8.48
C LYS A 343 -29.59 -1.76 -8.87
N ALA A 344 -29.66 -1.33 -10.13
CA ALA A 344 -30.86 -0.71 -10.72
C ALA A 344 -32.10 -1.59 -10.60
N GLY A 345 -33.28 -0.99 -10.37
CA GLY A 345 -34.56 -1.65 -10.27
C GLY A 345 -34.76 -2.48 -9.00
N GLN A 346 -33.78 -2.56 -8.08
CA GLN A 346 -33.87 -3.37 -6.87
C GLN A 346 -33.83 -2.49 -5.63
N ASP A 347 -34.60 -2.86 -4.60
CA ASP A 347 -34.54 -2.20 -3.31
C ASP A 347 -33.20 -2.54 -2.62
N ARG A 348 -32.51 -1.53 -2.13
CA ARG A 348 -31.22 -1.66 -1.46
C ARG A 348 -31.16 -0.81 -0.20
N ALA A 349 -30.44 -1.34 0.80
CA ALA A 349 -30.07 -0.58 1.98
C ALA A 349 -28.92 0.37 1.65
N ALA A 350 -29.07 1.64 1.98
CA ALA A 350 -28.03 2.64 1.80
C ALA A 350 -27.81 3.48 3.07
N MET A 351 -26.61 4.02 3.20
CA MET A 351 -26.28 5.14 4.06
C MET A 351 -26.30 6.40 3.17
N ALA A 352 -27.30 7.24 3.33
CA ALA A 352 -27.44 8.45 2.52
C ALA A 352 -26.78 9.66 3.19
N CYS A 353 -25.89 10.31 2.47
CA CYS A 353 -25.31 11.61 2.80
C CYS A 353 -26.08 12.69 2.01
N HIS A 354 -26.91 13.46 2.68
CA HIS A 354 -27.60 14.61 2.12
C HIS A 354 -26.69 15.84 2.21
N LEU A 355 -26.53 16.55 1.12
CA LEU A 355 -25.68 17.73 1.00
C LEU A 355 -26.50 18.95 0.55
N VAL A 356 -26.28 20.08 1.18
CA VAL A 356 -26.75 21.39 0.69
C VAL A 356 -25.54 22.14 0.15
N ILE A 357 -25.56 22.46 -1.13
CA ILE A 357 -24.45 23.07 -1.87
C ILE A 357 -24.90 24.46 -2.32
N ASP A 358 -24.14 25.48 -1.97
CA ASP A 358 -24.44 26.85 -2.36
C ASP A 358 -24.01 27.15 -3.82
N ARG A 359 -24.40 28.31 -4.33
CA ARG A 359 -24.04 28.80 -5.68
C ARG A 359 -22.52 28.93 -5.93
N HIS A 360 -21.70 28.81 -4.91
CA HIS A 360 -20.23 28.86 -4.99
C HIS A 360 -19.60 27.45 -4.91
N GLY A 361 -20.44 26.38 -4.83
CA GLY A 361 -20.00 25.00 -4.71
C GLY A 361 -19.54 24.60 -3.29
N LYS A 362 -19.83 25.44 -2.29
CA LYS A 362 -19.50 25.12 -0.89
C LYS A 362 -20.63 24.27 -0.29
N VAL A 363 -20.29 23.16 0.32
CA VAL A 363 -21.21 22.38 1.16
C VAL A 363 -21.45 23.15 2.45
N THR A 364 -22.67 23.64 2.63
CA THR A 364 -23.10 24.46 3.77
C THR A 364 -23.76 23.66 4.87
N ALA A 365 -24.42 22.54 4.52
CA ALA A 365 -25.03 21.64 5.47
C ALA A 365 -24.99 20.19 4.97
N TRP A 366 -25.03 19.25 5.93
CA TRP A 366 -25.10 17.81 5.66
C TRP A 366 -25.96 17.08 6.69
N ARG A 367 -26.53 15.95 6.27
CA ARG A 367 -27.30 15.05 7.14
C ARG A 367 -27.06 13.62 6.69
N PHE A 368 -26.92 12.71 7.65
CA PHE A 368 -26.78 11.28 7.39
C PHE A 368 -28.02 10.54 7.83
N THR A 369 -28.49 9.61 7.00
CA THR A 369 -29.61 8.72 7.31
C THR A 369 -29.32 7.33 6.76
N ARG A 370 -29.89 6.30 7.39
CA ARG A 370 -30.08 5.04 6.70
C ARG A 370 -31.28 5.17 5.78
N ALA A 371 -31.18 4.64 4.58
CA ALA A 371 -32.20 4.80 3.57
C ALA A 371 -32.53 3.48 2.86
N LEU A 372 -33.70 3.46 2.22
CA LEU A 372 -34.07 2.54 1.15
C LEU A 372 -33.94 3.27 -0.17
N VAL A 373 -33.18 2.71 -1.08
CA VAL A 373 -33.01 3.24 -2.44
C VAL A 373 -33.42 2.22 -3.48
N ARG A 374 -33.87 2.70 -4.63
CA ARG A 374 -34.08 1.92 -5.84
C ARG A 374 -33.55 2.72 -7.01
N LEU A 375 -32.35 2.34 -7.50
CA LEU A 375 -31.72 3.08 -8.56
C LEU A 375 -32.49 2.96 -9.87
N ARG A 376 -32.49 4.05 -10.65
CA ARG A 376 -33.07 4.06 -12.00
C ARG A 376 -32.14 3.36 -12.99
N ALA A 377 -30.83 3.58 -12.88
CA ALA A 377 -29.86 2.97 -13.79
C ALA A 377 -28.51 2.75 -13.10
N ASN A 378 -27.77 1.71 -13.54
CA ASN A 378 -26.33 1.60 -13.41
C ASN A 378 -25.73 1.99 -14.78
N ILE A 379 -24.92 3.01 -14.83
CA ILE A 379 -24.46 3.66 -16.06
C ILE A 379 -22.95 3.56 -16.15
N ALA A 380 -22.43 3.17 -17.33
CA ALA A 380 -20.99 3.25 -17.56
C ALA A 380 -20.53 4.70 -17.72
N TYR A 381 -19.32 5.05 -17.26
CA TYR A 381 -18.77 6.40 -17.38
C TYR A 381 -18.86 6.94 -18.82
N GLU A 382 -18.50 6.12 -19.80
CA GLU A 382 -18.53 6.45 -21.22
C GLU A 382 -19.96 6.73 -21.69
N HIS A 383 -20.93 5.95 -21.23
CA HIS A 383 -22.34 6.13 -21.58
C HIS A 383 -22.94 7.39 -20.95
N ALA A 384 -22.59 7.69 -19.70
CA ALA A 384 -23.02 8.91 -19.03
C ALA A 384 -22.47 10.15 -19.73
N GLN A 385 -21.18 10.12 -20.12
CA GLN A 385 -20.53 11.19 -20.86
C GLN A 385 -21.19 11.39 -22.22
N ALA A 386 -21.34 10.32 -23.00
CA ALA A 386 -21.91 10.39 -24.34
C ALA A 386 -23.37 10.91 -24.35
N ALA A 387 -24.18 10.48 -23.36
CA ALA A 387 -25.58 10.94 -23.24
C ALA A 387 -25.67 12.42 -22.87
N TYR A 388 -24.78 12.89 -21.99
CA TYR A 388 -24.70 14.31 -21.61
C TYR A 388 -24.25 15.17 -22.81
N ASP A 389 -23.20 14.77 -23.52
CA ASP A 389 -22.63 15.52 -24.64
C ASP A 389 -23.60 15.59 -25.84
N ALA A 390 -24.31 14.51 -26.12
CA ALA A 390 -25.30 14.45 -27.20
C ALA A 390 -26.65 15.03 -26.83
N ASP A 391 -26.90 15.36 -25.55
CA ASP A 391 -28.21 15.74 -25.00
C ASP A 391 -29.33 14.72 -25.37
N ALA A 392 -28.99 13.43 -25.35
CA ALA A 392 -29.87 12.36 -25.76
C ALA A 392 -29.82 11.16 -24.81
N PRO A 393 -30.95 10.60 -24.37
CA PRO A 393 -30.95 9.39 -23.55
C PRO A 393 -30.58 8.18 -24.41
N ARG A 394 -30.17 7.10 -23.75
CA ARG A 394 -30.11 5.79 -24.39
C ARG A 394 -31.50 5.18 -24.45
N ASP A 395 -31.74 4.33 -25.43
CA ASP A 395 -33.07 3.69 -25.66
C ASP A 395 -33.53 2.80 -24.50
N ASP A 396 -32.56 2.30 -23.69
CA ASP A 396 -32.82 1.42 -22.56
C ASP A 396 -33.03 2.17 -21.23
N TRP A 397 -33.03 3.51 -21.22
CA TRP A 397 -33.18 4.31 -20.01
C TRP A 397 -34.58 4.83 -19.79
N ASP A 398 -34.98 4.90 -18.53
CA ASP A 398 -36.21 5.59 -18.13
C ASP A 398 -36.12 7.09 -18.45
N ALA A 399 -37.26 7.72 -18.69
CA ALA A 399 -37.35 9.13 -19.12
C ALA A 399 -36.74 10.15 -18.12
N ASP A 400 -36.61 9.77 -16.86
CA ASP A 400 -36.08 10.64 -15.79
C ASP A 400 -34.55 10.53 -15.61
N VAL A 401 -33.88 9.59 -16.30
CA VAL A 401 -32.41 9.39 -16.17
C VAL A 401 -31.65 10.56 -16.78
N LEU A 402 -31.89 10.95 -18.02
CA LEU A 402 -31.19 12.07 -18.65
C LEU A 402 -31.41 13.41 -17.91
N PRO A 403 -32.65 13.78 -17.50
CA PRO A 403 -32.86 14.95 -16.62
C PRO A 403 -32.05 14.88 -15.32
N SER A 404 -31.95 13.72 -14.67
CA SER A 404 -31.16 13.51 -13.47
C SER A 404 -29.66 13.75 -13.75
N LEU A 405 -29.12 13.22 -14.86
CA LEU A 405 -27.75 13.45 -15.27
C LEU A 405 -27.48 14.95 -15.46
N LYS A 406 -28.35 15.68 -16.14
CA LYS A 406 -28.19 17.15 -16.33
C LYS A 406 -28.10 17.91 -15.01
N TYR A 407 -28.91 17.56 -14.02
CA TYR A 407 -28.83 18.16 -12.69
C TYR A 407 -27.54 17.78 -11.96
N LEU A 408 -27.06 16.54 -12.12
CA LEU A 408 -25.77 16.12 -11.59
C LEU A 408 -24.63 16.95 -12.18
N TRP A 409 -24.58 17.15 -13.50
CA TRP A 409 -23.58 17.98 -14.16
C TRP A 409 -23.67 19.46 -13.73
N ALA A 410 -24.87 20.01 -13.65
CA ALA A 410 -25.08 21.40 -13.20
C ALA A 410 -24.59 21.63 -11.76
N CYS A 411 -24.89 20.69 -10.86
CA CYS A 411 -24.37 20.73 -9.49
C CYS A 411 -22.85 20.53 -9.45
N TRP A 412 -22.34 19.57 -10.25
CA TRP A 412 -20.90 19.32 -10.35
C TRP A 412 -20.12 20.53 -10.84
N ALA A 413 -20.64 21.32 -11.78
CA ALA A 413 -20.00 22.55 -12.23
C ALA A 413 -19.70 23.53 -11.08
N LEU A 414 -20.56 23.56 -10.04
CA LEU A 414 -20.30 24.36 -8.83
C LEU A 414 -19.22 23.70 -7.96
N LEU A 415 -19.26 22.39 -7.75
CA LEU A 415 -18.26 21.64 -6.99
C LEU A 415 -16.88 21.74 -7.66
N ALA A 416 -16.80 21.60 -8.98
CA ALA A 416 -15.57 21.73 -9.76
C ALA A 416 -14.96 23.13 -9.63
N LYS A 417 -15.81 24.18 -9.64
CA LYS A 417 -15.37 25.55 -9.40
C LYS A 417 -14.79 25.73 -7.99
N ALA A 418 -15.45 25.17 -6.99
CA ALA A 418 -14.94 25.19 -5.61
C ALA A 418 -13.64 24.38 -5.46
N ARG A 419 -13.51 23.25 -6.19
CA ARG A 419 -12.26 22.48 -6.26
C ARG A 419 -11.15 23.30 -6.89
N ALA A 420 -11.37 23.95 -8.02
CA ALA A 420 -10.38 24.79 -8.68
C ALA A 420 -9.89 25.91 -7.74
N ALA A 421 -10.80 26.58 -7.01
CA ALA A 421 -10.44 27.60 -6.03
C ALA A 421 -9.59 27.07 -4.86
N ARG A 422 -9.77 25.80 -4.47
CA ARG A 422 -8.99 25.11 -3.44
C ARG A 422 -7.60 24.72 -3.94
N ALA A 423 -7.42 24.57 -5.26
CA ALA A 423 -6.18 24.19 -5.94
C ALA A 423 -5.53 22.92 -5.36
N PRO A 424 -6.21 21.75 -5.38
CA PRO A 424 -5.58 20.48 -5.02
C PRO A 424 -4.40 20.19 -5.94
N LEU A 425 -3.51 19.29 -5.53
CA LEU A 425 -2.40 18.83 -6.37
C LEU A 425 -2.94 18.15 -7.64
N ASP A 426 -2.62 18.72 -8.79
CA ASP A 426 -3.06 18.22 -10.10
C ASP A 426 -1.91 17.49 -10.81
N LEU A 427 -1.85 16.17 -10.57
CA LEU A 427 -0.90 15.28 -11.24
C LEU A 427 -1.65 14.46 -12.27
N ASP A 428 -1.53 14.84 -13.54
CA ASP A 428 -2.11 14.11 -14.66
C ASP A 428 -1.11 13.07 -15.19
N LEU A 429 -0.95 11.99 -14.42
CA LEU A 429 -0.08 10.88 -14.82
C LEU A 429 -0.90 9.82 -15.55
N PRO A 430 -0.39 9.29 -16.68
CA PRO A 430 -1.10 8.31 -17.47
C PRO A 430 -1.30 7.01 -16.70
N GLU A 431 -2.56 6.62 -16.51
CA GLU A 431 -2.96 5.35 -15.91
C GLU A 431 -3.12 4.30 -17.01
N ARG A 432 -2.40 3.17 -16.87
CA ARG A 432 -2.41 2.11 -17.89
C ARG A 432 -3.44 1.06 -17.53
N GLN A 433 -4.20 0.67 -18.54
CA GLN A 433 -5.18 -0.41 -18.43
C GLN A 433 -4.77 -1.56 -19.33
N VAL A 434 -4.66 -2.76 -18.76
CA VAL A 434 -4.47 -4.01 -19.48
C VAL A 434 -5.84 -4.52 -19.91
N ILE A 435 -6.06 -4.67 -21.21
CA ILE A 435 -7.29 -5.24 -21.77
C ILE A 435 -6.99 -6.68 -22.13
N LEU A 436 -7.79 -7.59 -21.56
CA LEU A 436 -7.68 -9.02 -21.84
C LEU A 436 -8.70 -9.43 -22.92
N ASP A 437 -8.33 -10.42 -23.74
CA ASP A 437 -9.23 -11.09 -24.65
C ASP A 437 -10.09 -12.13 -23.92
N GLU A 438 -11.02 -12.79 -24.62
CA GLU A 438 -11.91 -13.81 -24.08
C GLU A 438 -11.16 -15.05 -23.55
N MET A 439 -9.94 -15.28 -24.02
CA MET A 439 -9.07 -16.39 -23.60
C MET A 439 -8.19 -16.04 -22.39
N GLY A 440 -8.26 -14.76 -21.91
CA GLY A 440 -7.42 -14.23 -20.83
C GLY A 440 -6.02 -13.84 -21.29
N GLY A 441 -5.77 -13.81 -22.60
CA GLY A 441 -4.57 -13.23 -23.21
C GLY A 441 -4.65 -11.70 -23.23
N ILE A 442 -3.53 -11.04 -23.50
CA ILE A 442 -3.46 -9.59 -23.57
C ILE A 442 -3.88 -9.14 -24.98
N ALA A 443 -5.05 -8.52 -25.07
CA ALA A 443 -5.50 -7.91 -26.31
C ALA A 443 -4.77 -6.58 -26.57
N GLU A 444 -4.69 -5.72 -25.54
CA GLU A 444 -4.13 -4.38 -25.66
C GLU A 444 -3.67 -3.85 -24.28
N ILE A 445 -2.70 -2.95 -24.31
CA ILE A 445 -2.35 -2.09 -23.18
C ILE A 445 -2.55 -0.64 -23.63
N ARG A 446 -3.49 0.07 -23.00
CA ARG A 446 -3.80 1.46 -23.36
C ARG A 446 -3.76 2.38 -22.15
N VAL A 447 -3.61 3.68 -22.42
CA VAL A 447 -3.78 4.72 -21.42
C VAL A 447 -5.28 4.98 -21.27
N ARG A 448 -5.74 5.05 -20.02
CA ARG A 448 -7.14 5.31 -19.69
C ARG A 448 -7.47 6.79 -19.92
N ASP A 449 -8.52 7.06 -20.66
CA ASP A 449 -9.05 8.41 -20.83
C ASP A 449 -9.67 8.93 -19.52
N ARG A 450 -9.52 10.21 -19.24
CA ARG A 450 -10.02 10.87 -18.06
C ARG A 450 -11.28 11.69 -18.39
N LEU A 451 -12.45 11.04 -18.30
CA LEU A 451 -13.74 11.63 -18.64
C LEU A 451 -14.26 12.57 -17.54
N ASP A 452 -15.09 13.55 -17.92
CA ASP A 452 -15.75 14.43 -16.96
C ASP A 452 -16.76 13.70 -16.08
N SER A 453 -17.38 12.62 -16.59
CA SER A 453 -18.24 11.73 -15.81
C SER A 453 -17.48 11.09 -14.62
N MET A 454 -16.17 10.75 -14.78
CA MET A 454 -15.34 10.24 -13.70
C MET A 454 -15.01 11.35 -12.68
N ARG A 455 -14.68 12.56 -13.15
CA ARG A 455 -14.40 13.72 -12.28
C ARG A 455 -15.63 14.15 -11.49
N LEU A 456 -16.81 14.04 -12.11
CA LEU A 456 -18.08 14.30 -11.47
C LEU A 456 -18.28 13.40 -10.26
N ILE A 457 -18.17 12.09 -10.44
CA ILE A 457 -18.30 11.13 -9.33
C ILE A 457 -17.23 11.37 -8.27
N GLU A 458 -15.97 11.59 -8.67
CA GLU A 458 -14.89 11.91 -7.74
C GLU A 458 -15.24 13.11 -6.83
N ASP A 459 -15.74 14.22 -7.39
CA ASP A 459 -16.07 15.41 -6.61
C ASP A 459 -17.26 15.20 -5.66
N TYR A 460 -18.29 14.44 -6.06
CA TYR A 460 -19.37 14.05 -5.16
C TYR A 460 -18.86 13.16 -4.02
N MET A 461 -17.97 12.21 -4.32
CA MET A 461 -17.38 11.32 -3.32
C MET A 461 -16.49 12.12 -2.36
N ILE A 462 -15.70 13.07 -2.84
CA ILE A 462 -14.90 13.96 -1.99
C ILE A 462 -15.81 14.77 -1.08
N ALA A 463 -16.92 15.33 -1.59
CA ALA A 463 -17.86 16.11 -0.80
C ALA A 463 -18.49 15.27 0.33
N ALA A 464 -18.92 14.04 0.03
CA ALA A 464 -19.48 13.12 1.03
C ALA A 464 -18.43 12.66 2.07
N ASN A 465 -17.20 12.38 1.65
CA ASN A 465 -16.08 12.02 2.51
C ASN A 465 -15.72 13.16 3.50
N VAL A 466 -15.69 14.39 3.02
CA VAL A 466 -15.49 15.58 3.87
C VAL A 466 -16.66 15.77 4.84
N ALA A 467 -17.90 15.59 4.37
CA ALA A 467 -19.08 15.70 5.21
C ALA A 467 -19.09 14.64 6.31
N ALA A 468 -18.69 13.40 6.03
CA ALA A 468 -18.59 12.32 7.01
C ALA A 468 -17.57 12.64 8.10
N ALA A 469 -16.36 13.09 7.71
CA ALA A 469 -15.33 13.49 8.67
C ALA A 469 -15.83 14.63 9.58
N LYS A 470 -16.37 15.70 9.02
CA LYS A 470 -16.89 16.85 9.76
C LYS A 470 -18.09 16.51 10.64
N ALA A 471 -18.95 15.60 10.18
CA ALA A 471 -20.10 15.15 10.97
C ALA A 471 -19.66 14.42 12.25
N LEU A 472 -18.66 13.56 12.17
CA LEU A 472 -18.09 12.89 13.32
C LEU A 472 -17.32 13.85 14.24
N GLU A 473 -16.55 14.79 13.69
CA GLU A 473 -15.88 15.85 14.43
C GLU A 473 -16.87 16.70 15.23
N ALA A 474 -17.98 17.13 14.61
CA ALA A 474 -19.02 17.91 15.27
C ALA A 474 -19.65 17.18 16.47
N LYS A 475 -19.68 15.86 16.43
CA LYS A 475 -20.15 14.97 17.53
C LYS A 475 -19.04 14.60 18.50
N LYS A 476 -17.79 15.00 18.26
CA LYS A 476 -16.60 14.57 19.04
C LYS A 476 -16.50 13.03 19.11
N SER A 477 -16.88 12.40 18.04
CA SER A 477 -16.90 10.94 17.89
C SER A 477 -15.57 10.44 17.33
N PRO A 478 -15.23 9.16 17.52
CA PRO A 478 -14.05 8.56 16.87
C PRO A 478 -14.14 8.66 15.36
N VAL A 479 -13.03 9.07 14.71
CA VAL A 479 -12.92 9.18 13.25
C VAL A 479 -11.72 8.37 12.78
N MET A 480 -11.88 7.61 11.71
CA MET A 480 -10.78 7.06 10.92
C MET A 480 -10.50 8.02 9.76
N TYR A 481 -9.55 8.91 9.94
CA TYR A 481 -9.16 9.86 8.89
C TYR A 481 -8.34 9.18 7.80
N ARG A 482 -8.44 9.68 6.57
CA ARG A 482 -7.48 9.47 5.50
C ARG A 482 -6.54 10.66 5.49
N ILE A 483 -5.31 10.43 5.92
CA ILE A 483 -4.32 11.46 6.19
C ILE A 483 -3.29 11.45 5.06
N HIS A 484 -2.98 12.64 4.55
CA HIS A 484 -1.87 12.84 3.63
C HIS A 484 -1.09 14.08 4.09
N GLU A 485 0.05 13.84 4.73
CA GLU A 485 0.90 14.91 5.23
C GLU A 485 1.67 15.61 4.11
N PRO A 486 2.09 16.88 4.30
CA PRO A 486 2.99 17.55 3.37
C PRO A 486 4.29 16.78 3.17
N PRO A 487 4.99 16.98 2.04
CA PRO A 487 6.32 16.41 1.82
C PRO A 487 7.31 16.75 2.92
N SER A 488 8.17 15.80 3.31
CA SER A 488 9.25 16.07 4.26
C SER A 488 10.28 17.05 3.69
N ARG A 489 11.00 17.76 4.59
CA ARG A 489 12.02 18.71 4.16
C ARG A 489 13.11 18.05 3.31
N GLU A 490 13.53 16.83 3.64
CA GLU A 490 14.55 16.12 2.86
C GLU A 490 14.07 15.84 1.43
N LYS A 491 12.81 15.42 1.27
CA LYS A 491 12.21 15.19 -0.05
C LYS A 491 12.08 16.48 -0.87
N LEU A 492 11.76 17.60 -0.20
CA LEU A 492 11.70 18.91 -0.85
C LEU A 492 13.07 19.40 -1.28
N VAL A 493 14.13 19.17 -0.47
CA VAL A 493 15.51 19.46 -0.86
C VAL A 493 15.90 18.64 -2.08
N SER A 494 15.65 17.33 -2.06
CA SER A 494 15.94 16.46 -3.20
C SER A 494 15.19 16.85 -4.48
N LEU A 495 13.95 17.33 -4.35
CA LEU A 495 13.19 17.87 -5.48
C LEU A 495 13.81 19.17 -5.98
N LYS A 496 14.18 20.11 -5.07
CA LYS A 496 14.84 21.35 -5.41
C LYS A 496 16.13 21.10 -6.20
N ASP A 497 17.02 20.24 -5.66
CA ASP A 497 18.29 19.91 -6.30
C ASP A 497 18.08 19.31 -7.70
N TYR A 498 17.02 18.49 -7.85
CA TYR A 498 16.63 17.95 -9.16
C TYR A 498 16.12 19.01 -10.12
N LEU A 499 15.31 19.96 -9.66
CA LEU A 499 14.80 21.06 -10.50
C LEU A 499 15.88 22.05 -10.92
N GLU A 500 16.91 22.25 -10.08
CA GLU A 500 18.07 23.09 -10.41
C GLU A 500 18.85 22.54 -11.64
N THR A 501 18.80 21.23 -11.89
CA THR A 501 19.39 20.66 -13.13
C THR A 501 18.69 21.12 -14.41
N PHE A 502 17.48 21.67 -14.29
CA PHE A 502 16.68 22.26 -15.36
C PHE A 502 16.63 23.79 -15.30
N GLU A 503 17.53 24.42 -14.53
CA GLU A 503 17.57 25.87 -14.29
C GLU A 503 16.28 26.43 -13.65
N GLN A 504 15.50 25.55 -13.00
CA GLN A 504 14.27 25.93 -12.30
C GLN A 504 14.52 26.14 -10.82
N SER A 505 14.12 27.33 -10.33
CA SER A 505 14.23 27.65 -8.90
C SER A 505 13.03 27.13 -8.12
N PHE A 506 13.26 26.45 -7.00
CA PHE A 506 12.24 26.00 -6.06
C PHE A 506 12.57 26.50 -4.65
N ALA A 507 11.81 27.47 -4.18
CA ALA A 507 12.10 28.13 -2.91
C ALA A 507 11.58 27.31 -1.71
N LEU A 508 12.47 26.88 -0.82
CA LEU A 508 12.16 26.13 0.40
C LEU A 508 11.74 26.98 1.60
N GLY A 509 11.86 28.32 1.48
CA GLY A 509 11.53 29.25 2.56
C GLY A 509 10.05 29.65 2.66
N GLN A 510 9.19 29.13 1.77
CA GLN A 510 7.75 29.40 1.74
C GLN A 510 6.96 28.25 2.35
N VAL A 511 5.70 28.51 2.71
CA VAL A 511 4.75 27.47 3.08
C VAL A 511 4.42 26.66 1.82
N ILE A 512 4.78 25.38 1.83
CA ILE A 512 4.52 24.49 0.71
C ILE A 512 3.05 24.07 0.74
N THR A 513 2.34 24.37 -0.33
CA THR A 513 0.95 23.97 -0.59
C THR A 513 0.86 23.26 -1.95
N PRO A 514 -0.20 22.52 -2.24
CA PRO A 514 -0.40 21.91 -3.57
C PRO A 514 -0.31 22.92 -4.72
N ALA A 515 -0.82 24.15 -4.53
CA ALA A 515 -0.74 25.22 -5.51
C ALA A 515 0.70 25.62 -5.89
N VAL A 516 1.68 25.39 -5.03
CA VAL A 516 3.10 25.61 -5.36
C VAL A 516 3.57 24.60 -6.40
N PHE A 517 3.17 23.34 -6.27
CA PHE A 517 3.48 22.31 -7.25
C PHE A 517 2.71 22.51 -8.56
N ASN A 518 1.43 22.93 -8.50
CA ASN A 518 0.64 23.19 -9.71
C ASN A 518 1.29 24.30 -10.54
N ARG A 519 1.73 25.41 -9.93
CA ARG A 519 2.47 26.45 -10.66
C ARG A 519 3.77 25.96 -11.29
N LEU A 520 4.44 25.01 -10.63
CA LEU A 520 5.62 24.38 -11.21
C LEU A 520 5.25 23.52 -12.42
N ILE A 521 4.18 22.72 -12.33
CA ILE A 521 3.64 21.92 -13.44
C ILE A 521 3.25 22.80 -14.61
N ASP A 522 2.51 23.90 -14.35
CA ASP A 522 2.08 24.88 -15.36
C ASP A 522 3.27 25.50 -16.11
N GLY A 523 4.40 25.72 -15.41
CA GLY A 523 5.63 26.23 -16.01
C GLY A 523 6.29 25.29 -17.02
N PHE A 524 5.91 24.01 -17.03
CA PHE A 524 6.41 22.98 -17.96
C PHE A 524 5.33 22.47 -18.92
N SER A 525 4.16 23.11 -19.03
CA SER A 525 3.02 22.62 -19.80
C SER A 525 3.33 22.37 -21.28
N GLU A 526 4.24 23.13 -21.87
CA GLU A 526 4.70 23.01 -23.26
C GLU A 526 6.06 22.28 -23.40
N ASP A 527 6.57 21.69 -22.29
CA ASP A 527 7.90 21.08 -22.25
C ASP A 527 7.79 19.55 -22.28
N ASP A 528 8.59 18.90 -23.13
CA ASP A 528 8.67 17.43 -23.23
C ASP A 528 9.05 16.76 -21.90
N ARG A 529 9.60 17.51 -20.94
CA ARG A 529 10.00 17.07 -19.59
C ARG A 529 8.85 17.07 -18.57
N LEU A 530 7.66 17.55 -18.93
CA LEU A 530 6.51 17.59 -18.03
C LEU A 530 6.24 16.28 -17.30
N PRO A 531 6.26 15.09 -17.96
CA PRO A 531 6.04 13.82 -17.28
C PRO A 531 7.07 13.53 -16.17
N GLU A 532 8.36 13.89 -16.40
CA GLU A 532 9.43 13.72 -15.42
C GLU A 532 9.25 14.65 -14.22
N ILE A 533 8.86 15.89 -14.45
CA ILE A 533 8.59 16.85 -13.41
C ILE A 533 7.42 16.37 -12.55
N MET A 534 6.32 15.93 -13.18
CA MET A 534 5.19 15.32 -12.46
C MET A 534 5.60 14.11 -11.65
N GLN A 535 6.44 13.22 -12.24
CA GLN A 535 6.96 12.04 -11.56
C GLN A 535 7.88 12.42 -10.38
N ALA A 536 8.71 13.45 -10.52
CA ALA A 536 9.56 13.94 -9.43
C ALA A 536 8.73 14.55 -8.30
N ILE A 537 7.68 15.32 -8.63
CA ILE A 537 6.72 15.85 -7.68
C ILE A 537 6.01 14.70 -6.97
N LEU A 538 5.51 13.69 -7.68
CA LEU A 538 4.87 12.51 -7.08
C LEU A 538 5.81 11.81 -6.09
N ARG A 539 7.06 11.56 -6.46
CA ARG A 539 8.07 10.93 -5.58
C ARG A 539 8.40 11.76 -4.34
N SER A 540 8.23 13.07 -4.42
CA SER A 540 8.43 13.96 -3.27
C SER A 540 7.29 13.85 -2.25
N GLN A 541 6.09 13.41 -2.65
CA GLN A 541 4.94 13.31 -1.76
C GLN A 541 5.15 12.28 -0.66
N THR A 542 4.48 12.47 0.47
CA THR A 542 4.32 11.44 1.50
C THR A 542 3.27 10.44 1.07
N GLN A 543 3.33 9.26 1.65
CA GLN A 543 2.28 8.25 1.41
C GLN A 543 1.10 8.51 2.34
N ALA A 544 -0.12 8.49 1.80
CA ALA A 544 -1.31 8.62 2.61
C ALA A 544 -1.53 7.37 3.49
N TYR A 545 -2.14 7.56 4.66
CA TYR A 545 -2.40 6.50 5.64
C TYR A 545 -3.71 6.75 6.39
N TYR A 546 -4.15 5.75 7.16
CA TYR A 546 -5.33 5.86 8.04
C TYR A 546 -4.92 6.04 9.49
N GLY A 547 -5.64 6.91 10.20
CA GLY A 547 -5.38 7.14 11.62
C GLY A 547 -6.46 7.98 12.31
N PRO A 548 -6.52 7.99 13.65
CA PRO A 548 -7.53 8.74 14.41
C PRO A 548 -7.18 10.20 14.66
N ALA A 549 -5.94 10.63 14.39
CA ALA A 549 -5.48 11.99 14.58
C ALA A 549 -5.53 12.77 13.26
N ASN A 550 -6.33 13.84 13.18
CA ASN A 550 -6.46 14.63 11.97
C ASN A 550 -5.20 15.46 11.69
N ALA A 551 -4.52 15.19 10.59
CA ALA A 551 -3.44 16.02 10.05
C ALA A 551 -3.77 16.58 8.64
N GLY A 552 -5.03 16.48 8.22
CA GLY A 552 -5.50 16.93 6.92
C GLY A 552 -5.12 16.01 5.75
N HIS A 553 -5.46 16.45 4.55
CA HIS A 553 -5.09 15.76 3.32
C HIS A 553 -4.43 16.76 2.36
N PHE A 554 -3.11 16.77 2.38
CA PHE A 554 -2.31 17.74 1.62
C PHE A 554 -2.65 17.73 0.13
N GLY A 555 -2.58 16.56 -0.53
CA GLY A 555 -2.83 16.48 -1.97
C GLY A 555 -4.20 17.00 -2.40
N LEU A 556 -5.24 16.79 -1.59
CA LEU A 556 -6.59 17.33 -1.85
C LEU A 556 -6.78 18.75 -1.35
N ALA A 557 -5.80 19.36 -0.68
CA ALA A 557 -5.89 20.65 -0.02
C ALA A 557 -7.09 20.73 0.95
N LEU A 558 -7.32 19.69 1.75
CA LEU A 558 -8.43 19.54 2.69
C LEU A 558 -7.93 19.47 4.12
N GLY A 559 -8.57 20.20 5.02
CA GLY A 559 -8.24 20.19 6.45
C GLY A 559 -8.84 19.00 7.21
N SER A 560 -9.81 18.29 6.64
CA SER A 560 -10.45 17.12 7.25
C SER A 560 -10.97 16.20 6.14
N TYR A 561 -10.59 14.92 6.20
CA TYR A 561 -10.98 13.94 5.19
C TYR A 561 -11.02 12.52 5.75
N ALA A 562 -12.09 11.80 5.50
CA ALA A 562 -12.24 10.40 5.87
C ALA A 562 -12.86 9.64 4.71
N HIS A 563 -12.48 8.41 4.50
CA HIS A 563 -13.11 7.56 3.50
C HIS A 563 -14.45 7.05 4.02
N PHE A 564 -15.52 7.27 3.25
CA PHE A 564 -16.89 6.89 3.58
C PHE A 564 -17.58 6.16 2.42
N THR A 565 -17.13 6.40 1.18
CA THR A 565 -17.90 6.13 -0.04
C THR A 565 -17.68 4.75 -0.65
N SER A 566 -16.85 3.86 -0.05
CA SER A 566 -16.61 2.52 -0.62
C SER A 566 -16.48 1.42 0.43
N PRO A 567 -17.49 1.17 1.27
CA PRO A 567 -17.44 0.18 2.37
C PRO A 567 -17.46 -1.28 1.89
N ILE A 568 -17.85 -1.58 0.65
CA ILE A 568 -17.78 -2.93 0.08
C ILE A 568 -16.32 -3.35 -0.09
N ARG A 569 -15.45 -2.41 -0.47
CA ARG A 569 -14.06 -2.67 -0.85
C ARG A 569 -13.01 -2.06 0.07
N ARG A 570 -13.36 -1.24 1.08
CA ARG A 570 -12.41 -0.67 2.05
C ARG A 570 -12.94 -0.80 3.48
N TYR A 571 -12.17 -1.43 4.34
CA TYR A 571 -12.51 -1.58 5.76
C TYR A 571 -12.56 -0.24 6.51
N ALA A 572 -11.76 0.75 6.09
CA ALA A 572 -11.77 2.10 6.66
C ALA A 572 -13.16 2.74 6.55
N ASP A 573 -13.81 2.62 5.41
CA ASP A 573 -15.15 3.16 5.15
C ASP A 573 -16.20 2.49 6.04
N LEU A 574 -16.11 1.17 6.22
CA LEU A 574 -16.98 0.44 7.13
C LEU A 574 -16.85 0.94 8.58
N ILE A 575 -15.64 1.25 9.04
CA ILE A 575 -15.40 1.86 10.36
C ILE A 575 -16.06 3.25 10.47
N VAL A 576 -15.95 4.08 9.42
CA VAL A 576 -16.60 5.40 9.38
C VAL A 576 -18.12 5.28 9.37
N HIS A 577 -18.70 4.34 8.60
CA HIS A 577 -20.13 4.03 8.62
C HIS A 577 -20.59 3.67 10.03
N ARG A 578 -19.90 2.75 10.71
CA ARG A 578 -20.21 2.34 12.08
C ARG A 578 -20.14 3.50 13.07
N ALA A 579 -19.15 4.38 12.90
CA ALA A 579 -19.02 5.58 13.72
C ALA A 579 -20.20 6.55 13.51
N LEU A 580 -20.67 6.73 12.28
CA LEU A 580 -21.87 7.53 11.97
C LEU A 580 -23.13 6.92 12.56
N VAL A 581 -23.31 5.59 12.43
CA VAL A 581 -24.44 4.87 13.01
C VAL A 581 -24.53 5.10 14.52
N ASP A 582 -23.41 4.99 15.23
CA ASP A 582 -23.37 5.19 16.67
C ASP A 582 -23.61 6.65 17.08
N SER A 583 -22.94 7.58 16.37
CA SER A 583 -22.98 9.02 16.70
C SER A 583 -24.31 9.67 16.43
N TYR A 584 -25.02 9.24 15.39
CA TYR A 584 -26.29 9.80 14.95
C TYR A 584 -27.48 8.91 15.33
N LYS A 585 -27.25 7.82 16.08
CA LYS A 585 -28.30 6.88 16.54
C LYS A 585 -29.10 6.28 15.38
N LEU A 586 -28.37 5.82 14.36
CA LEU A 586 -28.96 5.26 13.14
C LEU A 586 -29.10 3.72 13.22
N GLU A 587 -29.15 3.13 14.40
CA GLU A 587 -29.42 1.69 14.54
C GLU A 587 -30.82 1.37 13.99
N VAL A 588 -30.90 0.34 13.15
CA VAL A 588 -32.16 -0.17 12.60
C VAL A 588 -32.64 -1.31 13.49
N PRO A 589 -33.90 -1.29 13.93
CA PRO A 589 -34.48 -2.42 14.64
C PRO A 589 -34.44 -3.68 13.77
N GLY A 590 -33.97 -4.77 14.33
CA GLY A 590 -33.96 -6.04 13.60
C GLY A 590 -33.03 -7.04 14.27
N THR A 591 -33.59 -8.10 14.79
CA THR A 591 -32.84 -9.23 15.32
C THR A 591 -32.77 -10.32 14.28
N SER A 592 -31.58 -10.59 13.75
CA SER A 592 -31.33 -11.83 13.04
C SER A 592 -30.68 -12.83 13.99
N LYS A 593 -31.29 -13.98 14.16
CA LYS A 593 -30.67 -15.08 14.92
C LYS A 593 -29.34 -15.44 14.28
N GLY A 594 -28.28 -15.43 15.08
CA GLY A 594 -26.94 -15.86 14.65
C GLY A 594 -26.01 -14.78 14.05
N LEU A 595 -26.41 -13.49 14.15
CA LEU A 595 -25.51 -12.36 13.87
C LEU A 595 -25.37 -11.46 15.09
N PRO A 596 -24.26 -10.71 15.26
CA PRO A 596 -24.15 -9.70 16.29
C PRO A 596 -25.31 -8.69 16.22
N ALA A 597 -25.82 -8.24 17.37
CA ALA A 597 -27.01 -7.37 17.40
C ALA A 597 -26.70 -5.92 16.96
N ARG A 598 -25.48 -5.44 17.20
CA ARG A 598 -25.06 -4.05 16.95
C ARG A 598 -24.52 -3.87 15.54
N THR A 599 -24.81 -2.73 14.91
CA THR A 599 -24.29 -2.33 13.62
C THR A 599 -23.37 -1.09 13.71
N GLY A 600 -23.39 -0.36 14.82
CA GLY A 600 -22.53 0.79 15.11
C GLY A 600 -21.14 0.39 15.58
N LEU A 601 -20.27 1.38 15.80
CA LEU A 601 -18.87 1.17 16.20
C LEU A 601 -18.77 0.53 17.58
N GLY A 602 -18.03 -0.56 17.67
CA GLY A 602 -17.72 -1.25 18.92
C GLY A 602 -16.81 -0.41 19.82
N GLU A 603 -16.95 -0.56 21.14
CA GLU A 603 -16.10 0.16 22.11
C GLU A 603 -14.62 -0.23 21.98
N ALA A 604 -14.34 -1.51 21.69
CA ALA A 604 -13.00 -2.02 21.45
C ALA A 604 -12.37 -1.39 20.19
N ASP A 605 -13.14 -1.27 19.10
CA ASP A 605 -12.69 -0.65 17.87
C ASP A 605 -12.46 0.85 18.04
N ALA A 606 -13.35 1.55 18.73
CA ALA A 606 -13.20 2.97 19.03
C ALA A 606 -11.90 3.27 19.81
N LYS A 607 -11.54 2.40 20.77
CA LYS A 607 -10.27 2.50 21.49
C LYS A 607 -9.07 2.03 20.68
N GLY A 608 -9.26 1.13 19.73
CA GLY A 608 -8.21 0.52 18.91
C GLY A 608 -7.97 1.18 17.55
N LEU A 609 -8.56 2.36 17.25
CA LEU A 609 -8.51 2.98 15.92
C LEU A 609 -7.09 3.19 15.38
N SER A 610 -6.12 3.56 16.23
CA SER A 610 -4.72 3.72 15.79
C SER A 610 -4.17 2.42 15.21
N ARG A 611 -4.34 1.32 15.95
CA ARG A 611 -3.89 -0.01 15.51
C ARG A 611 -4.61 -0.50 14.25
N ILE A 612 -5.92 -0.24 14.17
CA ILE A 612 -6.69 -0.57 12.97
C ILE A 612 -6.16 0.24 11.79
N GLY A 613 -5.94 1.56 11.95
CA GLY A 613 -5.43 2.45 10.92
C GLY A 613 -4.06 2.01 10.38
N GLU A 614 -3.14 1.67 11.27
CA GLU A 614 -1.81 1.15 10.91
C GLU A 614 -1.91 -0.16 10.12
N ALA A 615 -2.74 -1.09 10.59
CA ALA A 615 -2.94 -2.39 9.94
C ALA A 615 -3.52 -2.25 8.54
N ILE A 616 -4.64 -1.49 8.38
CA ILE A 616 -5.28 -1.33 7.07
C ILE A 616 -4.42 -0.51 6.10
N SER A 617 -3.61 0.44 6.59
CA SER A 617 -2.64 1.17 5.76
C SER A 617 -1.53 0.24 5.23
N ALA A 618 -1.07 -0.70 6.05
CA ALA A 618 -0.10 -1.71 5.62
C ALA A 618 -0.70 -2.68 4.58
N LEU A 619 -1.97 -3.08 4.77
CA LEU A 619 -2.70 -3.95 3.85
C LEU A 619 -2.97 -3.26 2.50
N GLU A 620 -3.30 -1.97 2.50
CA GLU A 620 -3.46 -1.16 1.30
C GLU A 620 -2.15 -1.07 0.49
N ARG A 621 -1.02 -0.80 1.15
CA ARG A 621 0.30 -0.80 0.48
C ARG A 621 0.63 -2.15 -0.14
N ARG A 622 0.36 -3.23 0.57
CA ARG A 622 0.53 -4.61 0.07
C ARG A 622 -0.32 -4.85 -1.18
N ALA A 623 -1.58 -4.43 -1.17
CA ALA A 623 -2.47 -4.54 -2.32
C ALA A 623 -1.94 -3.77 -3.54
N MET A 624 -1.57 -2.49 -3.35
CA MET A 624 -1.00 -1.66 -4.41
C MET A 624 0.29 -2.25 -5.00
N GLU A 625 1.17 -2.82 -4.18
CA GLU A 625 2.39 -3.48 -4.67
C GLU A 625 2.05 -4.71 -5.50
N ALA A 626 1.09 -5.53 -5.06
CA ALA A 626 0.67 -6.73 -5.78
C ALA A 626 -0.01 -6.39 -7.12
N GLU A 627 -0.89 -5.39 -7.14
CA GLU A 627 -1.55 -4.89 -8.35
C GLU A 627 -0.52 -4.39 -9.37
N ARG A 628 0.41 -3.52 -8.94
CA ARG A 628 1.47 -2.98 -9.80
C ARG A 628 2.38 -4.08 -10.34
N GLU A 629 2.83 -5.01 -9.50
CA GLU A 629 3.67 -6.12 -9.95
C GLU A 629 2.96 -7.02 -10.95
N THR A 630 1.65 -7.16 -10.82
CA THR A 630 0.85 -7.94 -11.77
C THR A 630 0.75 -7.23 -13.11
N VAL A 631 0.52 -5.91 -13.13
CA VAL A 631 0.55 -5.11 -14.36
C VAL A 631 1.92 -5.20 -15.03
N ASP A 632 3.03 -5.08 -14.27
CA ASP A 632 4.41 -5.24 -14.81
C ASP A 632 4.59 -6.61 -15.50
N ARG A 633 4.01 -7.70 -14.93
CA ARG A 633 4.06 -9.05 -15.53
C ARG A 633 3.24 -9.13 -16.82
N TYR A 634 2.06 -8.53 -16.85
CA TYR A 634 1.24 -8.46 -18.05
C TYR A 634 1.97 -7.66 -19.16
N VAL A 635 2.56 -6.52 -18.82
CA VAL A 635 3.36 -5.73 -19.77
C VAL A 635 4.54 -6.56 -20.30
N ALA A 636 5.25 -7.26 -19.41
CA ALA A 636 6.34 -8.14 -19.84
C ALA A 636 5.87 -9.31 -20.73
N ALA A 637 4.69 -9.88 -20.43
CA ALA A 637 4.09 -10.93 -21.27
C ALA A 637 3.74 -10.41 -22.68
N TYR A 638 3.16 -9.22 -22.76
CA TYR A 638 2.88 -8.56 -24.03
C TYR A 638 4.16 -8.25 -24.82
N LEU A 639 5.18 -7.71 -24.16
CA LEU A 639 6.45 -7.38 -24.77
C LEU A 639 7.29 -8.62 -25.13
N ALA A 640 7.07 -9.76 -24.50
CA ALA A 640 7.77 -11.01 -24.85
C ALA A 640 7.50 -11.44 -26.29
N THR A 641 6.34 -11.08 -26.86
CA THR A 641 6.01 -11.32 -28.28
C THR A 641 6.76 -10.41 -29.24
N LYS A 642 7.37 -9.32 -28.73
CA LYS A 642 8.08 -8.27 -29.49
C LYS A 642 9.60 -8.30 -29.27
N LYS A 643 10.13 -9.43 -28.83
CA LYS A 643 11.55 -9.60 -28.59
C LYS A 643 12.36 -9.37 -29.90
N GLY A 644 13.40 -8.53 -29.82
CA GLY A 644 14.24 -8.12 -30.94
C GLY A 644 13.77 -6.82 -31.59
N GLU A 645 12.57 -6.35 -31.35
CA GLU A 645 12.08 -5.07 -31.86
C GLU A 645 12.76 -3.88 -31.17
N ILE A 646 12.85 -2.77 -31.90
CA ILE A 646 13.27 -1.48 -31.34
C ILE A 646 12.03 -0.76 -30.85
N VAL A 647 12.09 -0.31 -29.61
CA VAL A 647 11.00 0.41 -28.92
C VAL A 647 11.50 1.78 -28.46
N SER A 648 10.65 2.79 -28.59
CA SER A 648 10.93 4.09 -27.98
C SER A 648 10.69 4.02 -26.49
N ALA A 649 11.63 4.52 -25.72
CA ALA A 649 11.61 4.44 -24.26
C ALA A 649 12.14 5.74 -23.64
N ARG A 650 11.89 5.91 -22.36
CA ARG A 650 12.36 7.05 -21.57
C ARG A 650 13.17 6.56 -20.39
N ILE A 651 14.34 7.15 -20.16
CA ILE A 651 15.19 6.82 -19.01
C ILE A 651 14.52 7.31 -17.72
N THR A 652 14.18 6.38 -16.82
CA THR A 652 13.48 6.66 -15.56
C THR A 652 14.38 6.64 -14.34
N GLY A 653 15.61 6.14 -14.47
CA GLY A 653 16.59 6.15 -13.40
C GLY A 653 17.97 5.68 -13.87
N VAL A 654 19.00 6.30 -13.33
CA VAL A 654 20.41 6.01 -13.67
C VAL A 654 21.12 5.47 -12.43
N GLN A 655 21.97 4.47 -12.62
CA GLN A 655 22.73 3.77 -11.56
C GLN A 655 24.14 3.42 -12.06
N PRO A 656 25.12 3.15 -11.18
CA PRO A 656 26.48 2.77 -11.60
C PRO A 656 26.55 1.52 -12.48
N PHE A 657 25.53 0.64 -12.45
CA PHE A 657 25.50 -0.61 -13.21
C PHE A 657 24.67 -0.52 -14.51
N GLY A 658 24.12 0.67 -14.85
CA GLY A 658 23.30 0.90 -16.00
C GLY A 658 22.15 1.87 -15.74
N PHE A 659 21.19 1.93 -16.63
CA PHE A 659 20.00 2.74 -16.44
C PHE A 659 18.72 1.93 -16.64
N PHE A 660 17.66 2.40 -16.02
CA PHE A 660 16.30 1.90 -16.22
C PHE A 660 15.59 2.79 -17.24
N ALA A 661 14.83 2.15 -18.13
CA ALA A 661 13.99 2.84 -19.08
C ALA A 661 12.60 2.23 -19.13
N THR A 662 11.60 3.09 -19.30
CA THR A 662 10.19 2.72 -19.44
C THR A 662 9.77 2.88 -20.88
N VAL A 663 9.11 1.87 -21.48
CA VAL A 663 8.62 1.92 -22.85
C VAL A 663 7.49 2.94 -23.00
N ASP A 664 7.60 3.86 -23.95
CA ASP A 664 6.60 4.89 -24.19
C ASP A 664 5.24 4.27 -24.54
N GLY A 665 4.17 4.81 -23.95
CA GLY A 665 2.79 4.37 -24.15
C GLY A 665 2.42 3.04 -23.47
N LEU A 666 3.30 2.05 -23.50
CA LEU A 666 3.03 0.72 -22.95
C LEU A 666 3.42 0.59 -21.48
N GLY A 667 4.46 1.29 -21.04
CA GLY A 667 5.10 1.07 -19.74
C GLY A 667 6.01 -0.15 -19.75
N GLY A 668 6.29 -0.65 -18.55
CA GLY A 668 7.28 -1.70 -18.34
C GLY A 668 8.68 -1.12 -18.19
N ASP A 669 9.18 -1.23 -16.97
CA ASP A 669 10.53 -0.78 -16.63
C ASP A 669 11.54 -1.87 -16.92
N GLY A 670 12.55 -1.56 -17.74
CA GLY A 670 13.61 -2.49 -18.07
C GLY A 670 15.00 -1.91 -17.83
N LEU A 671 15.95 -2.80 -17.60
CA LEU A 671 17.36 -2.47 -17.38
C LEU A 671 18.13 -2.47 -18.69
N VAL A 672 18.88 -1.40 -18.93
CA VAL A 672 19.99 -1.35 -19.88
C VAL A 672 21.29 -1.44 -19.10
N PRO A 673 21.98 -2.59 -19.13
CA PRO A 673 23.23 -2.75 -18.38
C PRO A 673 24.35 -1.86 -18.94
N VAL A 674 25.20 -1.31 -18.07
CA VAL A 674 26.35 -0.48 -18.49
C VAL A 674 27.28 -1.20 -19.46
N SER A 675 27.34 -2.54 -19.39
CA SER A 675 28.14 -3.38 -20.31
C SER A 675 27.62 -3.40 -21.75
N THR A 676 26.43 -2.87 -22.01
CA THR A 676 25.81 -2.80 -23.35
C THR A 676 25.82 -1.38 -23.93
N LEU A 677 26.33 -0.38 -23.19
CA LEU A 677 26.29 1.02 -23.61
C LEU A 677 27.42 1.41 -24.57
N GLY A 678 28.48 0.65 -24.63
CA GLY A 678 29.62 0.92 -25.52
C GLY A 678 30.91 0.24 -25.04
N SER A 679 32.00 0.45 -25.79
CA SER A 679 33.34 -0.04 -25.44
C SER A 679 34.06 0.88 -24.47
N GLU A 680 33.58 2.12 -24.29
CA GLU A 680 34.14 3.09 -23.35
C GLU A 680 33.73 2.77 -21.90
N ARG A 681 34.46 3.32 -20.95
CA ARG A 681 34.08 3.28 -19.54
C ARG A 681 33.07 4.37 -19.27
N PHE A 682 32.06 4.05 -18.45
CA PHE A 682 31.05 5.01 -18.01
C PHE A 682 31.22 5.30 -16.52
N PHE A 683 31.06 6.56 -16.15
CA PHE A 683 31.10 7.07 -14.78
C PHE A 683 29.72 7.55 -14.38
N TYR A 684 29.31 7.19 -13.19
CA TYR A 684 28.04 7.63 -12.62
C TYR A 684 28.25 8.94 -11.85
N ASP A 685 27.51 9.97 -12.23
CA ASP A 685 27.37 11.22 -11.49
C ASP A 685 26.06 11.20 -10.71
N GLU A 686 26.17 11.17 -9.38
CA GLU A 686 25.00 11.12 -8.49
C GLU A 686 24.23 12.45 -8.48
N ALA A 687 24.93 13.58 -8.58
CA ALA A 687 24.34 14.91 -8.58
C ALA A 687 23.56 15.19 -9.86
N ALA A 688 24.16 14.89 -11.01
CA ALA A 688 23.55 15.04 -12.32
C ALA A 688 22.59 13.88 -12.68
N ARG A 689 22.61 12.77 -11.90
CA ARG A 689 21.87 11.52 -12.21
C ARG A 689 22.14 11.05 -13.62
N SER A 690 23.43 11.04 -14.01
CA SER A 690 23.89 10.68 -15.36
C SER A 690 24.89 9.54 -15.33
N LEU A 691 25.03 8.86 -16.49
CA LEU A 691 26.12 7.98 -16.84
C LEU A 691 26.88 8.62 -18.02
N ASP A 692 28.07 9.10 -17.75
CA ASP A 692 28.90 9.83 -18.73
C ASP A 692 30.04 8.97 -19.21
N SER A 693 30.25 8.92 -20.54
CA SER A 693 31.40 8.21 -21.12
C SER A 693 32.72 8.90 -20.77
N GLU A 694 33.80 8.14 -20.67
CA GLU A 694 35.14 8.61 -20.24
C GLU A 694 35.64 9.83 -21.05
N HIS A 695 35.23 9.95 -22.32
CA HIS A 695 35.60 11.08 -23.17
C HIS A 695 34.49 12.13 -23.30
N GLY A 696 33.41 12.03 -22.51
CA GLY A 696 32.30 12.99 -22.49
C GLY A 696 31.49 13.06 -23.80
N ARG A 697 31.59 12.05 -24.66
CA ARG A 697 30.91 12.01 -25.96
C ARG A 697 29.47 11.55 -25.88
N VAL A 698 29.17 10.72 -24.89
CA VAL A 698 27.87 10.13 -24.70
C VAL A 698 27.49 10.27 -23.21
N SER A 699 26.30 10.77 -22.97
CA SER A 699 25.71 10.89 -21.62
C SER A 699 24.29 10.34 -21.65
N PHE A 700 23.94 9.56 -20.62
CA PHE A 700 22.59 9.06 -20.41
C PHE A 700 22.05 9.68 -19.12
N THR A 701 20.97 10.47 -19.25
CA THR A 701 20.38 11.20 -18.13
C THR A 701 18.93 10.77 -17.90
N THR A 702 18.45 10.90 -16.66
CA THR A 702 17.04 10.66 -16.36
C THR A 702 16.17 11.62 -17.16
N GLY A 703 15.08 11.10 -17.76
CA GLY A 703 14.16 11.86 -18.59
C GLY A 703 14.45 11.79 -20.09
N GLN A 704 15.63 11.40 -20.51
CA GLN A 704 16.04 11.30 -21.90
C GLN A 704 15.19 10.26 -22.65
N ARG A 705 14.64 10.64 -23.82
CA ARG A 705 14.06 9.68 -24.76
C ARG A 705 15.17 8.96 -25.54
N ILE A 706 14.97 7.67 -25.72
CA ILE A 706 15.96 6.80 -26.35
C ILE A 706 15.28 5.60 -27.00
N ASP A 707 15.76 5.22 -28.19
CA ASP A 707 15.36 3.98 -28.83
C ASP A 707 16.20 2.81 -28.30
N LEU A 708 15.55 1.74 -27.92
CA LEU A 708 16.16 0.57 -27.29
C LEU A 708 15.68 -0.71 -27.96
N ARG A 709 16.58 -1.69 -28.13
CA ARG A 709 16.22 -3.03 -28.57
C ARG A 709 15.81 -3.87 -27.38
N LEU A 710 14.64 -4.49 -27.45
CA LEU A 710 14.15 -5.43 -26.44
C LEU A 710 14.88 -6.78 -26.56
N ILE A 711 15.73 -7.11 -25.61
CA ILE A 711 16.51 -8.36 -25.61
C ILE A 711 15.80 -9.47 -24.92
N ASP A 712 15.18 -9.17 -23.78
CA ASP A 712 14.48 -10.16 -22.98
C ASP A 712 13.30 -9.55 -22.25
N ALA A 713 12.22 -10.33 -22.14
CA ALA A 713 11.04 -10.00 -21.37
C ALA A 713 10.57 -11.27 -20.65
N ASN A 714 10.52 -11.19 -19.32
CA ASN A 714 10.17 -12.33 -18.50
C ASN A 714 8.81 -12.10 -17.82
N PRO A 715 7.72 -12.73 -18.27
CA PRO A 715 6.38 -12.53 -17.73
C PRO A 715 6.27 -12.94 -16.25
N ILE A 716 7.06 -13.92 -15.79
CA ILE A 716 6.98 -14.45 -14.44
C ILE A 716 7.53 -13.45 -13.43
N SER A 717 8.64 -12.79 -13.75
CA SER A 717 9.26 -11.80 -12.89
C SER A 717 8.83 -10.36 -13.18
N GLY A 718 8.23 -10.09 -14.34
CA GLY A 718 7.95 -8.75 -14.82
C GLY A 718 9.22 -7.98 -15.26
N ALA A 719 10.35 -8.65 -15.41
CA ALA A 719 11.61 -8.02 -15.75
C ALA A 719 11.77 -7.88 -17.27
N LEU A 720 12.22 -6.68 -17.68
CA LEU A 720 12.60 -6.38 -19.07
C LEU A 720 14.08 -6.06 -19.12
N ARG A 721 14.70 -6.43 -20.25
CA ARG A 721 16.10 -6.11 -20.53
C ARG A 721 16.23 -5.52 -21.93
N PHE A 722 16.92 -4.42 -21.99
CA PHE A 722 17.16 -3.68 -23.24
C PHE A 722 18.66 -3.54 -23.51
N GLU A 723 18.99 -3.21 -24.75
CA GLU A 723 20.30 -2.73 -25.18
C GLU A 723 20.15 -1.60 -26.21
N LEU A 724 21.22 -0.89 -26.48
CA LEU A 724 21.23 0.10 -27.57
C LEU A 724 21.04 -0.60 -28.91
N PRO A 725 20.32 0.02 -29.91
CA PRO A 725 20.07 -0.60 -31.21
C PRO A 725 21.34 -1.04 -31.97
N ASP A 726 22.43 -0.28 -31.82
CA ASP A 726 23.71 -0.52 -32.47
C ASP A 726 24.68 -1.37 -31.65
N ALA A 727 24.24 -1.91 -30.48
CA ALA A 727 25.08 -2.78 -29.71
C ALA A 727 25.32 -4.11 -30.42
N PRO A 728 26.57 -4.64 -30.45
CA PRO A 728 26.85 -5.96 -31.00
C PRO A 728 26.11 -7.04 -30.19
N GLU A 729 25.69 -8.10 -30.89
CA GLU A 729 25.01 -9.24 -30.24
C GLU A 729 25.85 -9.78 -29.08
N GLY A 730 25.27 -9.76 -27.86
CA GLY A 730 25.93 -10.16 -26.60
C GLY A 730 26.65 -9.03 -25.87
N GLY A 731 26.44 -7.76 -26.27
CA GLY A 731 26.96 -6.57 -25.63
C GLY A 731 28.46 -6.32 -25.85
N PHE A 732 28.89 -5.12 -25.55
CA PHE A 732 30.33 -4.80 -25.52
C PHE A 732 30.94 -5.55 -24.33
N ARG A 733 31.86 -6.47 -24.57
CA ARG A 733 32.59 -7.16 -23.48
C ARG A 733 33.50 -6.18 -22.76
N ASN A 734 32.95 -5.37 -21.88
CA ASN A 734 33.75 -4.73 -20.84
C ASN A 734 34.24 -5.84 -19.89
N ARG A 735 35.41 -6.41 -20.20
CA ARG A 735 36.09 -7.22 -19.19
C ARG A 735 36.28 -6.30 -17.96
N PRO A 736 35.81 -6.72 -16.79
CA PRO A 736 36.27 -6.05 -15.59
C PRO A 736 37.80 -6.02 -15.66
N PRO A 737 38.46 -4.90 -15.30
CA PRO A 737 39.88 -4.84 -15.36
C PRO A 737 40.39 -6.07 -14.62
N ARG A 738 41.18 -6.92 -15.32
CA ARG A 738 41.94 -7.96 -14.65
C ARG A 738 42.66 -7.21 -13.53
N ARG A 739 42.42 -7.59 -12.31
CA ARG A 739 43.30 -7.27 -11.22
C ARG A 739 44.63 -7.90 -11.66
N ASP A 740 45.46 -7.12 -12.34
CA ASP A 740 46.83 -7.48 -12.56
C ASP A 740 47.43 -7.64 -11.18
N GLY A 741 47.54 -8.90 -10.79
CA GLY A 741 48.30 -9.22 -9.59
C GLY A 741 49.67 -8.69 -9.81
N MET A 742 50.07 -7.70 -9.04
CA MET A 742 51.48 -7.27 -8.96
C MET A 742 52.31 -8.52 -8.68
N LYS A 743 52.95 -9.05 -9.71
CA LYS A 743 53.99 -10.05 -9.54
C LYS A 743 55.19 -9.32 -8.95
N ASP A 744 55.61 -9.70 -7.78
CA ASP A 744 56.92 -9.33 -7.33
C ASP A 744 57.97 -10.07 -8.17
N LYS A 745 59.21 -9.58 -8.20
CA LYS A 745 60.30 -10.15 -8.98
C LYS A 745 60.64 -11.61 -8.60
N ALA A 746 59.94 -12.22 -7.67
CA ALA A 746 60.15 -13.57 -7.18
C ALA A 746 58.99 -14.55 -7.50
N GLY A 747 57.94 -14.12 -8.22
CA GLY A 747 56.90 -15.01 -8.71
C GLY A 747 55.87 -15.53 -7.67
N LYS A 748 55.80 -14.95 -6.47
CA LYS A 748 54.84 -15.32 -5.44
C LYS A 748 53.59 -14.41 -5.45
N HIS A 749 52.41 -15.00 -5.50
CA HIS A 749 51.15 -14.28 -5.35
C HIS A 749 50.99 -13.76 -3.91
N MET A 750 50.98 -12.44 -3.72
CA MET A 750 50.58 -11.83 -2.47
C MET A 750 49.05 -11.62 -2.45
N VAL A 751 48.36 -12.40 -1.66
CA VAL A 751 46.98 -12.18 -1.33
C VAL A 751 46.94 -11.15 -0.20
N GLY A 752 46.56 -9.89 -0.52
CA GLY A 752 46.39 -8.84 0.47
C GLY A 752 45.24 -9.16 1.43
N LYS A 753 45.48 -9.17 2.70
CA LYS A 753 44.46 -9.18 3.74
C LYS A 753 43.59 -7.95 3.62
N ARG A 754 42.26 -8.16 3.69
CA ARG A 754 41.18 -7.21 3.56
C ARG A 754 41.49 -5.80 4.08
N GLY A 755 41.39 -4.80 3.24
CA GLY A 755 40.97 -3.45 3.60
C GLY A 755 42.06 -2.48 4.06
N ARG A 756 43.37 -2.75 3.86
CA ARG A 756 44.43 -1.73 4.08
C ARG A 756 45.32 -1.58 2.85
N PRO A 757 45.56 -0.34 2.39
CA PRO A 757 46.60 -0.09 1.36
C PRO A 757 47.95 -0.51 1.87
N ALA A 758 48.74 -1.22 1.03
CA ALA A 758 50.03 -1.82 1.42
C ALA A 758 51.16 -0.80 1.69
N ASN A 759 50.91 0.51 1.66
CA ASN A 759 51.95 1.55 1.68
C ASN A 759 51.90 2.53 2.85
N ILE A 760 51.20 2.22 3.95
CA ILE A 760 51.29 3.07 5.14
C ILE A 760 52.45 2.56 6.04
N LYS A 761 53.65 3.17 5.89
CA LYS A 761 54.69 3.07 6.86
C LYS A 761 54.32 3.90 8.09
N HIS A 762 54.03 3.24 9.20
CA HIS A 762 53.97 3.89 10.50
C HIS A 762 55.37 4.39 10.86
N LYS A 763 55.60 5.71 10.90
CA LYS A 763 56.68 6.31 11.62
C LYS A 763 56.47 6.06 13.12
N GLY A 764 57.16 5.10 13.68
CA GLY A 764 57.21 4.91 15.12
C GLY A 764 57.79 6.15 15.78
N LYS A 765 57.08 6.73 16.73
CA LYS A 765 57.66 7.67 17.70
C LYS A 765 58.62 6.90 18.57
N ARG A 766 59.90 7.27 18.48
CA ARG A 766 60.89 7.00 19.53
C ARG A 766 60.64 7.98 20.66
N ARG A 767 60.56 7.43 21.85
CA ARG A 767 60.46 7.94 23.22
C ARG A 767 59.04 8.17 23.72
#